data_e873ee92c11f764e49fde1a7c48ab0a6
#
_entry.id   e873ee92c11f764e49fde1a7c48ab0a6
#
_cell.length_a   1.000
_cell.length_b   1.000
_cell.length_c   1.000
_cell.angle_alpha   90.00
_cell.angle_beta   90.00
_cell.angle_gamma   90.00
#
_symmetry.space_group_name_H-M   'P 1'
#
loop_
_entity.id
_entity.type
_entity.pdbx_description
1 polymer ?
#
loop_
_entity_poly.entity_id
_entity_poly.type
_entity_poly.pdbx_seq_one_letter_code
_entity_poly.pdbx_strand_id
1 'polypeptide(L)'
;MSSREQTQLDIHAYHRRIKLAVHFEDGDESECPPFTPRSTWVPPEGLLPHQVGDLVRADLHHLHKDLCVFRVPPNLEEFELEALAALRANKHIILKPADKGSATIIMDREQYVWEAYRQLGDPNYYSRLEKPIFRDTVPLVEKIVRSLVTKKFINFKQMTYLLGEGEPRARLFYMLPKIHKEPSKWSKPFEIPPGRPIVSDCGSETYFTAEYIDYYLNPLSIRHASYIKDTFDFVAKIKQLNIPVDAFLFTMDVDSLYTNIDILEGIQAVKNIFRKFPNNKRPDKELLQLLDINLTRNDFEFDNKYFLQIKGTAMGKKFAPAYADIFMAQWETSALAACEKKPLHYFRYLDDIWGVWPHSREDFDVFCTFLNNHNPSIKIKSTFSHSSVDFLDTCTFKGHDFIRSLKLDIRVFFKETDTHALLVKTSFHPRHTYAGLVKSQLLRFQRICTRQADFLNATKVLFSALSTRGYSRSFLRGVLKTFNKINPITTDSLLPFITTYSPTAVKLVRTIKANFHSFLAQNNLLRDFRIIAAFRKNKNLQDILVKAKLPPLGAPKPSGHGSFFRTLVCVRNKQNNNVFPVQKGVSAKSSNCVYLIWCKSCGAQYVGETGNTILTRFTQHRYNICKVGRPRTPLVNHFLLHGWHNLVATVLEMNPRWSVAQRRRAERLWIIKLGTLQPFGLNERAMGTGGLHTGPCPNPNPNPNPNPNPTPPALTLTPLP
;
A
#
# COMPACT_ATOMS: atom_id res chain seq x y z
N MET A 1 8.64 -11.22 9.76
CA MET A 1 8.07 -10.94 11.10
C MET A 1 7.18 -12.13 11.46
N SER A 2 7.39 -12.76 12.60
CA SER A 2 6.54 -13.85 13.08
C SER A 2 5.19 -13.32 13.55
N SER A 3 4.16 -14.17 13.61
CA SER A 3 2.84 -13.79 14.15
C SER A 3 2.95 -13.26 15.59
N ARG A 4 3.89 -13.79 16.37
CA ARG A 4 4.17 -13.36 17.74
C ARG A 4 4.73 -11.94 17.82
N GLU A 5 5.74 -11.62 16.99
CA GLU A 5 6.32 -10.27 16.92
C GLU A 5 5.27 -9.24 16.50
N GLN A 6 4.42 -9.58 15.53
CA GLN A 6 3.34 -8.70 15.10
C GLN A 6 2.35 -8.44 16.24
N THR A 7 1.96 -9.47 17.00
CA THR A 7 1.04 -9.30 18.13
C THR A 7 1.64 -8.44 19.23
N GLN A 8 2.94 -8.57 19.52
CA GLN A 8 3.64 -7.69 20.46
C GLN A 8 3.60 -6.22 20.01
N LEU A 9 3.88 -5.94 18.75
CA LEU A 9 3.78 -4.58 18.21
C LEU A 9 2.35 -4.03 18.27
N ASP A 10 1.35 -4.87 18.04
CA ASP A 10 -0.06 -4.48 18.13
C ASP A 10 -0.46 -4.06 19.56
N ILE A 11 0.03 -4.80 20.57
CA ILE A 11 -0.20 -4.48 21.99
C ILE A 11 0.54 -3.19 22.36
N HIS A 12 1.80 -3.02 21.96
CA HIS A 12 2.51 -1.77 22.23
C HIS A 12 1.81 -0.56 21.58
N ALA A 13 1.30 -0.71 20.36
CA ALA A 13 0.52 0.33 19.71
C ALA A 13 -0.81 0.63 20.43
N TYR A 14 -1.44 -0.37 21.05
CA TYR A 14 -2.63 -0.22 21.86
C TYR A 14 -2.30 0.48 23.18
N HIS A 15 -1.28 0.04 23.92
CA HIS A 15 -0.85 0.70 25.14
C HIS A 15 -0.50 2.17 24.92
N ARG A 16 0.18 2.48 23.78
CA ARG A 16 0.44 3.86 23.42
C ARG A 16 -0.85 4.68 23.26
N ARG A 17 -1.90 4.12 22.65
CA ARG A 17 -3.20 4.82 22.51
C ARG A 17 -3.85 5.08 23.86
N ILE A 18 -3.82 4.10 24.78
CA ILE A 18 -4.32 4.29 26.14
C ILE A 18 -3.54 5.38 26.87
N LYS A 19 -2.20 5.29 26.86
CA LYS A 19 -1.33 6.30 27.49
C LYS A 19 -1.62 7.71 26.97
N LEU A 20 -1.83 7.85 25.66
CA LEU A 20 -2.20 9.13 25.05
C LEU A 20 -3.62 9.57 25.46
N ALA A 21 -4.60 8.66 25.45
CA ALA A 21 -5.97 8.98 25.83
C ALA A 21 -6.06 9.46 27.28
N VAL A 22 -5.37 8.78 28.21
CA VAL A 22 -5.31 9.21 29.63
C VAL A 22 -4.55 10.52 29.79
N HIS A 23 -3.46 10.72 29.06
CA HIS A 23 -2.64 11.94 29.19
C HIS A 23 -3.36 13.20 28.67
N PHE A 24 -4.23 13.05 27.66
CA PHE A 24 -4.96 14.12 27.01
C PHE A 24 -6.46 14.05 27.28
N GLU A 25 -6.90 13.36 28.34
CA GLU A 25 -8.34 13.16 28.66
C GLU A 25 -9.08 14.50 28.77
N ASP A 26 -8.42 15.53 29.31
CA ASP A 26 -8.94 16.92 29.44
C ASP A 26 -8.34 17.87 28.37
N GLY A 27 -7.66 17.34 27.36
CA GLY A 27 -6.92 18.14 26.37
C GLY A 27 -7.78 18.69 25.26
N ASP A 28 -7.45 19.92 24.86
CA ASP A 28 -8.02 20.57 23.69
C ASP A 28 -7.75 19.73 22.42
N GLU A 29 -8.79 19.36 21.67
CA GLU A 29 -8.69 18.68 20.37
C GLU A 29 -8.12 19.63 19.31
N SER A 30 -6.87 20.06 19.48
CA SER A 30 -6.19 20.77 18.40
C SER A 30 -5.96 19.79 17.25
N GLU A 31 -6.63 20.00 16.14
CA GLU A 31 -6.43 19.20 14.93
C GLU A 31 -4.95 19.18 14.54
N CYS A 32 -4.38 17.99 14.46
CA CYS A 32 -3.02 17.83 13.97
C CYS A 32 -2.95 18.34 12.52
N PRO A 33 -2.05 19.27 12.18
CA PRO A 33 -1.93 19.77 10.81
C PRO A 33 -1.76 18.60 9.82
N PRO A 34 -2.44 18.63 8.66
CA PRO A 34 -2.27 17.60 7.64
C PRO A 34 -0.80 17.52 7.20
N PHE A 35 -0.41 16.37 6.64
CA PHE A 35 0.97 16.12 6.14
C PHE A 35 2.04 16.17 7.24
N THR A 36 1.70 15.75 8.44
CA THR A 36 2.66 15.67 9.54
C THR A 36 3.09 14.21 9.73
N PRO A 37 4.40 13.92 9.89
CA PRO A 37 4.85 12.58 10.25
C PRO A 37 4.14 12.09 11.51
N ARG A 38 3.74 10.83 11.53
CA ARG A 38 3.11 10.25 12.71
C ARG A 38 4.05 10.32 13.90
N SER A 39 3.65 10.99 14.96
CA SER A 39 4.41 11.03 16.19
C SER A 39 4.60 9.62 16.78
N THR A 40 5.83 9.32 17.18
CA THR A 40 6.18 8.11 17.96
C THR A 40 6.26 8.41 19.45
N TRP A 41 6.02 9.65 19.86
CA TRP A 41 6.09 10.08 21.24
C TRP A 41 5.10 9.31 22.13
N VAL A 42 5.53 8.98 23.33
CA VAL A 42 4.75 8.29 24.35
C VAL A 42 4.87 9.12 25.64
N PRO A 43 3.80 9.35 26.37
CA PRO A 43 3.86 10.04 27.66
C PRO A 43 4.83 9.33 28.62
N PRO A 44 5.72 10.07 29.33
CA PRO A 44 6.55 9.52 30.38
C PRO A 44 5.71 8.85 31.48
N GLU A 45 6.20 7.74 32.05
CA GLU A 45 5.46 6.98 33.05
C GLU A 45 5.10 7.82 34.30
N GLY A 46 5.97 8.75 34.71
CA GLY A 46 5.73 9.64 35.83
C GLY A 46 4.59 10.66 35.64
N LEU A 47 4.11 10.85 34.41
CA LEU A 47 2.97 11.69 34.09
C LEU A 47 1.64 10.92 33.98
N LEU A 48 1.66 9.62 34.23
CA LEU A 48 0.50 8.75 34.08
C LEU A 48 0.09 8.16 35.44
N PRO A 49 -1.23 8.00 35.71
CA PRO A 49 -1.71 7.26 36.88
C PRO A 49 -1.11 5.84 36.92
N HIS A 50 -0.82 5.33 38.13
CA HIS A 50 -0.21 4.01 38.33
C HIS A 50 -1.04 2.86 37.75
N GLN A 51 -2.37 3.03 37.69
CA GLN A 51 -3.31 2.07 37.11
C GLN A 51 -3.01 1.77 35.63
N VAL A 52 -2.47 2.75 34.89
CA VAL A 52 -2.03 2.53 33.50
C VAL A 52 -0.81 1.60 33.45
N GLY A 53 0.10 1.73 34.40
CA GLY A 53 1.24 0.84 34.55
C GLY A 53 0.82 -0.60 34.90
N ASP A 54 -0.16 -0.74 35.82
CA ASP A 54 -0.73 -2.02 36.20
C ASP A 54 -1.42 -2.71 35.03
N LEU A 55 -2.22 -2.00 34.26
CA LEU A 55 -2.83 -2.50 33.03
C LEU A 55 -1.78 -3.03 32.05
N VAL A 56 -0.72 -2.26 31.78
CA VAL A 56 0.34 -2.66 30.85
C VAL A 56 1.04 -3.92 31.34
N ARG A 57 1.33 -4.04 32.64
CA ARG A 57 1.95 -5.23 33.23
C ARG A 57 1.03 -6.44 33.13
N ALA A 58 -0.25 -6.30 33.44
CA ALA A 58 -1.24 -7.37 33.34
C ALA A 58 -1.39 -7.89 31.90
N ASP A 59 -1.52 -6.99 30.93
CA ASP A 59 -1.65 -7.34 29.51
C ASP A 59 -0.39 -8.08 28.99
N LEU A 60 0.81 -7.63 29.37
CA LEU A 60 2.07 -8.28 28.97
C LEU A 60 2.26 -9.63 29.65
N HIS A 61 1.86 -9.80 30.90
CA HIS A 61 1.91 -11.10 31.60
C HIS A 61 1.04 -12.15 30.88
N HIS A 62 -0.20 -11.79 30.56
CA HIS A 62 -1.09 -12.68 29.82
C HIS A 62 -0.59 -12.98 28.39
N LEU A 63 0.01 -12.00 27.73
CA LEU A 63 0.64 -12.20 26.42
C LEU A 63 1.71 -13.30 26.47
N HIS A 64 2.60 -13.26 27.46
CA HIS A 64 3.65 -14.25 27.60
C HIS A 64 3.08 -15.66 27.85
N LYS A 65 2.04 -15.78 28.65
CA LYS A 65 1.39 -17.05 28.98
C LYS A 65 0.64 -17.64 27.78
N ASP A 66 -0.16 -16.84 27.09
CA ASP A 66 -1.03 -17.31 26.01
C ASP A 66 -0.29 -17.58 24.70
N LEU A 67 0.74 -16.81 24.36
CA LEU A 67 1.51 -17.02 23.12
C LEU A 67 2.45 -18.25 23.18
N CYS A 68 2.76 -18.79 24.36
CA CYS A 68 3.57 -20.00 24.49
C CYS A 68 2.79 -21.28 24.15
N VAL A 69 1.45 -21.27 24.17
CA VAL A 69 0.61 -22.48 24.16
C VAL A 69 -0.02 -22.79 22.78
N PHE A 70 -0.07 -21.84 21.83
CA PHE A 70 -0.82 -22.05 20.59
C PHE A 70 0.05 -22.10 19.33
N ARG A 71 0.30 -23.31 18.83
CA ARG A 71 0.58 -23.53 17.40
C ARG A 71 -0.77 -23.63 16.70
N VAL A 72 -1.10 -22.64 15.87
CA VAL A 72 -2.19 -22.79 14.90
C VAL A 72 -1.72 -23.83 13.89
N PRO A 73 -2.41 -24.97 13.72
CA PRO A 73 -2.04 -25.93 12.69
C PRO A 73 -2.06 -25.25 11.31
N PRO A 74 -1.16 -25.62 10.40
CA PRO A 74 -1.20 -25.10 9.04
C PRO A 74 -2.55 -25.50 8.41
N ASN A 75 -3.14 -24.57 7.67
CA ASN A 75 -4.40 -24.78 6.94
C ASN A 75 -4.18 -25.25 5.50
N LEU A 76 -2.93 -25.46 5.11
CA LEU A 76 -2.52 -26.06 3.83
C LEU A 76 -1.77 -27.36 4.14
N GLU A 77 -2.01 -28.36 3.33
CA GLU A 77 -1.30 -29.63 3.38
C GLU A 77 0.09 -29.49 2.73
N GLU A 78 0.98 -30.44 2.94
CA GLU A 78 2.37 -30.35 2.48
C GLU A 78 2.44 -30.25 0.95
N PHE A 79 1.65 -31.05 0.23
CA PHE A 79 1.59 -30.98 -1.24
C PHE A 79 1.03 -29.65 -1.75
N GLU A 80 0.11 -29.00 -1.02
CA GLU A 80 -0.41 -27.68 -1.36
C GLU A 80 0.66 -26.58 -1.16
N LEU A 81 1.49 -26.71 -0.12
CA LEU A 81 2.62 -25.82 0.11
C LEU A 81 3.69 -25.97 -0.99
N GLU A 82 3.96 -27.22 -1.42
CA GLU A 82 4.85 -27.50 -2.54
C GLU A 82 4.30 -26.92 -3.86
N ALA A 83 3.02 -27.12 -4.15
CA ALA A 83 2.36 -26.54 -5.33
C ALA A 83 2.40 -25.01 -5.31
N LEU A 84 2.18 -24.39 -4.13
CA LEU A 84 2.30 -22.94 -3.96
C LEU A 84 3.74 -22.45 -4.21
N ALA A 85 4.73 -23.20 -3.74
CA ALA A 85 6.13 -22.89 -3.96
C ALA A 85 6.50 -23.02 -5.46
N ALA A 86 6.01 -24.05 -6.14
CA ALA A 86 6.19 -24.26 -7.58
C ALA A 86 5.56 -23.14 -8.40
N LEU A 87 4.33 -22.72 -8.11
CA LEU A 87 3.69 -21.57 -8.75
C LEU A 87 4.49 -20.27 -8.57
N ARG A 88 5.03 -20.03 -7.38
CA ARG A 88 5.86 -18.85 -7.10
C ARG A 88 7.21 -18.88 -7.81
N ALA A 89 7.75 -20.06 -8.04
CA ALA A 89 9.04 -20.27 -8.71
C ALA A 89 8.92 -20.22 -10.23
N ASN A 90 7.74 -20.50 -10.77
CA ASN A 90 7.51 -20.51 -12.21
C ASN A 90 7.60 -19.08 -12.78
N LYS A 91 8.57 -18.86 -13.68
CA LYS A 91 8.83 -17.56 -14.31
C LYS A 91 8.14 -17.38 -15.66
N HIS A 92 7.59 -18.45 -16.20
CA HIS A 92 6.90 -18.46 -17.48
C HIS A 92 5.43 -18.09 -17.38
N ILE A 93 4.89 -18.03 -16.17
CA ILE A 93 3.52 -17.59 -15.93
C ILE A 93 3.49 -16.28 -15.13
N ILE A 94 2.42 -15.51 -15.33
CA ILE A 94 2.11 -14.29 -14.59
C ILE A 94 0.77 -14.47 -13.88
N LEU A 95 0.74 -14.08 -12.60
CA LEU A 95 -0.48 -14.05 -11.79
C LEU A 95 -0.85 -12.59 -11.52
N LYS A 96 -2.03 -12.19 -11.98
CA LYS A 96 -2.59 -10.84 -11.78
C LYS A 96 -4.06 -10.91 -11.39
N PRO A 97 -4.57 -9.92 -10.65
CA PRO A 97 -6.01 -9.77 -10.51
C PRO A 97 -6.62 -9.37 -11.86
N ALA A 98 -7.84 -9.80 -12.11
CA ALA A 98 -8.65 -9.27 -13.21
C ALA A 98 -8.94 -7.78 -13.01
N ASP A 99 -9.15 -7.04 -14.10
CA ASP A 99 -9.55 -5.62 -14.04
C ASP A 99 -10.90 -5.43 -13.34
N LYS A 100 -11.85 -6.34 -13.56
CA LYS A 100 -13.16 -6.37 -12.92
C LYS A 100 -13.44 -7.76 -12.33
N GLY A 101 -14.23 -7.80 -11.27
CA GLY A 101 -14.48 -9.02 -10.51
C GLY A 101 -13.34 -9.36 -9.56
N SER A 102 -13.43 -10.48 -8.86
CA SER A 102 -12.44 -10.91 -7.84
C SER A 102 -11.53 -12.05 -8.33
N ALA A 103 -11.54 -12.35 -9.63
CA ALA A 103 -10.75 -13.44 -10.20
C ALA A 103 -9.25 -13.13 -10.16
N THR A 104 -8.45 -14.15 -9.89
CA THR A 104 -7.00 -14.14 -10.13
C THR A 104 -6.73 -14.85 -11.44
N ILE A 105 -6.02 -14.18 -12.34
CA ILE A 105 -5.71 -14.67 -13.68
C ILE A 105 -4.34 -15.30 -13.65
N ILE A 106 -4.22 -16.46 -14.28
CA ILE A 106 -2.96 -17.09 -14.63
C ILE A 106 -2.86 -17.01 -16.16
N MET A 107 -1.81 -16.42 -16.66
CA MET A 107 -1.54 -16.32 -18.09
C MET A 107 -0.06 -16.47 -18.39
N ASP A 108 0.27 -16.79 -19.63
CA ASP A 108 1.66 -16.88 -20.04
C ASP A 108 2.34 -15.52 -19.98
N ARG A 109 3.59 -15.54 -19.54
CA ARG A 109 4.40 -14.32 -19.45
C ARG A 109 4.53 -13.62 -20.79
N GLU A 110 4.70 -14.38 -21.87
CA GLU A 110 4.87 -13.85 -23.22
C GLU A 110 3.64 -13.08 -23.68
N GLN A 111 2.43 -13.60 -23.44
CA GLN A 111 1.18 -12.92 -23.73
C GLN A 111 1.06 -11.61 -22.95
N TYR A 112 1.38 -11.64 -21.64
CA TYR A 112 1.33 -10.45 -20.80
C TYR A 112 2.32 -9.38 -21.25
N VAL A 113 3.56 -9.79 -21.57
CA VAL A 113 4.62 -8.89 -22.04
C VAL A 113 4.28 -8.33 -23.42
N TRP A 114 3.73 -9.14 -24.32
CA TRP A 114 3.27 -8.71 -25.63
C TRP A 114 2.23 -7.58 -25.54
N GLU A 115 1.20 -7.77 -24.73
CA GLU A 115 0.16 -6.73 -24.53
C GLU A 115 0.74 -5.47 -23.91
N ALA A 116 1.67 -5.58 -22.96
CA ALA A 116 2.34 -4.44 -22.37
C ALA A 116 3.12 -3.63 -23.41
N TYR A 117 3.94 -4.31 -24.24
CA TYR A 117 4.71 -3.62 -25.29
C TYR A 117 3.83 -3.10 -26.42
N ARG A 118 2.70 -3.74 -26.72
CA ARG A 118 1.71 -3.19 -27.65
C ARG A 118 1.23 -1.81 -27.19
N GLN A 119 0.94 -1.64 -25.89
CA GLN A 119 0.53 -0.34 -25.34
C GLN A 119 1.71 0.63 -25.22
N LEU A 120 2.85 0.19 -24.67
CA LEU A 120 4.04 1.02 -24.45
C LEU A 120 4.75 1.42 -25.76
N GLY A 121 4.44 0.76 -26.85
CA GLY A 121 4.92 1.09 -28.19
C GLY A 121 4.11 2.19 -28.89
N ASP A 122 3.00 2.65 -28.31
CA ASP A 122 2.23 3.75 -28.89
C ASP A 122 2.90 5.10 -28.56
N PRO A 123 3.49 5.78 -29.57
CA PRO A 123 4.24 7.02 -29.38
C PRO A 123 3.35 8.20 -28.97
N ASN A 124 2.02 8.09 -29.10
CA ASN A 124 1.10 9.13 -28.65
C ASN A 124 0.94 9.18 -27.13
N TYR A 125 1.26 8.08 -26.44
CA TYR A 125 1.06 7.97 -25.00
C TYR A 125 2.36 7.76 -24.21
N TYR A 126 3.36 7.10 -24.82
CA TYR A 126 4.59 6.70 -24.14
C TYR A 126 5.82 6.94 -24.99
N SER A 127 6.91 7.36 -24.36
CA SER A 127 8.23 7.40 -24.97
C SER A 127 9.21 6.51 -24.21
N ARG A 128 10.11 5.82 -24.92
CA ARG A 128 11.15 5.00 -24.31
C ARG A 128 12.29 5.89 -23.81
N LEU A 129 12.80 5.59 -22.61
CA LEU A 129 13.95 6.27 -22.01
C LEU A 129 15.14 5.31 -21.93
N GLU A 130 16.36 5.83 -22.09
CA GLU A 130 17.60 5.08 -21.88
C GLU A 130 17.87 4.88 -20.38
N LYS A 131 17.59 5.88 -19.56
CA LYS A 131 17.76 5.88 -18.10
C LYS A 131 16.55 6.48 -17.40
N PRO A 132 16.30 6.14 -16.12
CA PRO A 132 15.21 6.74 -15.37
C PRO A 132 15.51 8.22 -15.08
N ILE A 133 14.49 9.07 -15.12
CA ILE A 133 14.60 10.51 -14.85
C ILE A 133 14.14 10.91 -13.43
N PHE A 134 13.60 9.98 -12.64
CA PHE A 134 13.09 10.30 -11.31
C PHE A 134 14.17 10.89 -10.38
N ARG A 135 15.44 10.49 -10.54
CA ARG A 135 16.55 11.07 -9.76
C ARG A 135 16.78 12.54 -10.08
N ASP A 136 16.61 12.94 -11.33
CA ASP A 136 16.72 14.33 -11.78
C ASP A 136 15.48 15.14 -11.40
N THR A 137 14.36 14.45 -11.07
CA THR A 137 13.11 15.08 -10.61
C THR A 137 13.16 15.42 -9.11
N VAL A 138 13.89 14.65 -8.29
CA VAL A 138 14.01 14.88 -6.85
C VAL A 138 14.39 16.33 -6.50
N PRO A 139 15.48 16.93 -7.04
CA PRO A 139 15.86 18.30 -6.71
C PRO A 139 14.83 19.34 -7.15
N LEU A 140 14.05 19.07 -8.21
CA LEU A 140 12.97 19.96 -8.65
C LEU A 140 11.82 19.99 -7.64
N VAL A 141 11.40 18.80 -7.18
CA VAL A 141 10.38 18.66 -6.13
C VAL A 141 10.85 19.31 -4.84
N GLU A 142 12.08 19.04 -4.43
CA GLU A 142 12.69 19.60 -3.21
C GLU A 142 12.70 21.14 -3.23
N LYS A 143 13.08 21.75 -4.36
CA LYS A 143 13.08 23.21 -4.54
C LYS A 143 11.68 23.80 -4.32
N ILE A 144 10.64 23.19 -4.85
CA ILE A 144 9.26 23.69 -4.70
C ILE A 144 8.78 23.51 -3.25
N VAL A 145 9.04 22.35 -2.64
CA VAL A 145 8.66 22.07 -1.25
C VAL A 145 9.38 23.03 -0.29
N ARG A 146 10.65 23.35 -0.51
CA ARG A 146 11.38 24.39 0.27
C ARG A 146 10.77 25.77 0.07
N SER A 147 10.32 26.13 -1.14
CA SER A 147 9.59 27.39 -1.41
C SER A 147 8.31 27.50 -0.58
N LEU A 148 7.57 26.38 -0.40
CA LEU A 148 6.38 26.35 0.46
C LEU A 148 6.71 26.69 1.93
N VAL A 149 7.85 26.23 2.45
CA VAL A 149 8.33 26.59 3.81
C VAL A 149 8.69 28.07 3.90
N THR A 150 9.50 28.57 2.96
CA THR A 150 9.91 29.98 2.91
C THR A 150 8.71 30.92 2.86
N LYS A 151 7.67 30.54 2.14
CA LYS A 151 6.40 31.30 2.04
C LYS A 151 5.42 31.03 3.18
N LYS A 152 5.80 30.22 4.18
CA LYS A 152 4.99 29.88 5.36
C LYS A 152 3.66 29.14 5.05
N PHE A 153 3.55 28.46 3.91
CA PHE A 153 2.42 27.59 3.62
C PHE A 153 2.48 26.27 4.38
N ILE A 154 3.69 25.78 4.65
CA ILE A 154 3.96 24.56 5.42
C ILE A 154 5.09 24.80 6.44
N ASN A 155 5.13 23.97 7.48
CA ASN A 155 6.21 23.95 8.45
C ASN A 155 7.27 22.87 8.11
N PHE A 156 8.39 22.84 8.89
CA PHE A 156 9.46 21.86 8.68
C PHE A 156 9.02 20.41 8.82
N LYS A 157 8.08 20.08 9.74
CA LYS A 157 7.56 18.72 9.88
C LYS A 157 6.78 18.28 8.64
N GLN A 158 6.00 19.20 8.08
CA GLN A 158 5.26 18.97 6.83
C GLN A 158 6.22 18.85 5.64
N MET A 159 7.29 19.65 5.59
CA MET A 159 8.34 19.50 4.59
C MET A 159 8.97 18.10 4.63
N THR A 160 9.37 17.63 5.81
CA THR A 160 9.93 16.29 5.99
C THR A 160 8.95 15.20 5.50
N TYR A 161 7.66 15.36 5.79
CA TYR A 161 6.63 14.45 5.28
C TYR A 161 6.55 14.45 3.76
N LEU A 162 6.50 15.64 3.13
CA LEU A 162 6.34 15.79 1.69
C LEU A 162 7.55 15.32 0.88
N LEU A 163 8.74 15.42 1.44
CA LEU A 163 9.96 14.88 0.82
C LEU A 163 10.11 13.37 1.04
N GLY A 164 9.41 12.80 2.02
CA GLY A 164 9.47 11.38 2.36
C GLY A 164 10.75 10.97 3.10
N GLU A 165 10.72 9.77 3.64
CA GLU A 165 11.89 9.16 4.31
C GLU A 165 12.58 8.17 3.37
N GLY A 166 13.89 8.35 3.15
CA GLY A 166 14.72 7.44 2.37
C GLY A 166 14.78 7.77 0.86
N GLU A 167 15.50 6.93 0.11
CA GLU A 167 15.64 7.11 -1.33
C GLU A 167 14.37 6.72 -2.08
N PRO A 168 13.88 7.55 -3.02
CA PRO A 168 12.74 7.22 -3.85
C PRO A 168 13.08 6.06 -4.79
N ARG A 169 12.08 5.28 -5.15
CA ARG A 169 12.18 4.19 -6.12
C ARG A 169 11.51 4.54 -7.44
N ALA A 170 11.98 3.93 -8.52
CA ALA A 170 11.29 4.00 -9.79
C ALA A 170 9.85 3.48 -9.67
N ARG A 171 8.91 4.14 -10.34
CA ARG A 171 7.54 3.66 -10.50
C ARG A 171 7.53 2.34 -11.26
N LEU A 172 6.55 1.51 -10.98
CA LEU A 172 6.38 0.22 -11.64
C LEU A 172 5.12 0.23 -12.50
N PHE A 173 5.29 -0.13 -13.76
CA PHE A 173 4.17 -0.38 -14.65
C PHE A 173 3.71 -1.83 -14.52
N TYR A 174 2.40 -2.04 -14.48
CA TYR A 174 1.77 -3.35 -14.61
C TYR A 174 0.37 -3.20 -15.19
N MET A 175 -0.19 -4.31 -15.68
CA MET A 175 -1.52 -4.32 -16.24
C MET A 175 -2.46 -5.23 -15.48
N LEU A 176 -3.75 -4.87 -15.50
CA LEU A 176 -4.86 -5.70 -15.05
C LEU A 176 -5.61 -6.19 -16.30
N PRO A 177 -5.57 -7.52 -16.61
CA PRO A 177 -6.22 -8.05 -17.80
C PRO A 177 -7.75 -7.90 -17.75
N LYS A 178 -8.35 -7.38 -18.83
CA LYS A 178 -9.79 -7.12 -18.97
C LYS A 178 -10.50 -8.35 -19.54
N ILE A 179 -10.49 -9.47 -18.83
CA ILE A 179 -11.13 -10.73 -19.26
C ILE A 179 -12.65 -10.66 -19.38
N HIS A 180 -13.27 -9.61 -18.82
CA HIS A 180 -14.70 -9.35 -18.93
C HIS A 180 -15.13 -8.82 -20.30
N LYS A 181 -14.17 -8.44 -21.15
CA LYS A 181 -14.48 -8.04 -22.53
C LYS A 181 -14.72 -9.30 -23.37
N GLU A 182 -15.58 -9.18 -24.36
CA GLU A 182 -15.87 -10.24 -25.30
C GLU A 182 -14.57 -10.74 -25.97
N PRO A 183 -14.28 -12.04 -25.97
CA PRO A 183 -13.00 -12.58 -26.46
C PRO A 183 -12.67 -12.22 -27.92
N SER A 184 -13.67 -12.05 -28.77
CA SER A 184 -13.50 -11.59 -30.17
C SER A 184 -12.93 -10.17 -30.28
N LYS A 185 -13.09 -9.35 -29.22
CA LYS A 185 -12.63 -7.96 -29.11
C LYS A 185 -11.34 -7.82 -28.28
N TRP A 186 -10.67 -8.93 -27.96
CA TRP A 186 -9.41 -8.89 -27.25
C TRP A 186 -8.29 -8.32 -28.14
N SER A 187 -7.21 -7.84 -27.54
CA SER A 187 -6.03 -7.29 -28.25
C SER A 187 -5.46 -8.25 -29.26
N LYS A 188 -5.48 -9.54 -28.94
CA LYS A 188 -5.36 -10.65 -29.87
C LYS A 188 -6.60 -11.53 -29.66
N PRO A 189 -7.53 -11.58 -30.61
CA PRO A 189 -8.80 -12.27 -30.45
C PRO A 189 -8.62 -13.68 -29.91
N PHE A 190 -9.41 -14.03 -28.88
CA PHE A 190 -9.42 -15.32 -28.17
C PHE A 190 -8.10 -15.74 -27.50
N GLU A 191 -7.01 -14.94 -27.60
CA GLU A 191 -5.70 -15.31 -27.03
C GLU A 191 -5.25 -14.33 -25.93
N ILE A 192 -5.28 -13.01 -26.20
CA ILE A 192 -4.68 -12.00 -25.30
C ILE A 192 -5.70 -10.93 -24.99
N PRO A 193 -6.21 -10.87 -23.73
CA PRO A 193 -7.12 -9.81 -23.32
C PRO A 193 -6.41 -8.46 -23.23
N PRO A 194 -7.09 -7.34 -23.52
CA PRO A 194 -6.53 -6.02 -23.31
C PRO A 194 -6.24 -5.78 -21.83
N GLY A 195 -5.17 -5.04 -21.53
CA GLY A 195 -4.78 -4.69 -20.17
C GLY A 195 -5.18 -3.28 -19.78
N ARG A 196 -5.61 -3.06 -18.52
CA ARG A 196 -5.67 -1.72 -17.92
C ARG A 196 -4.27 -1.33 -17.46
N PRO A 197 -3.65 -0.26 -18.00
CA PRO A 197 -2.32 0.16 -17.59
C PRO A 197 -2.38 0.83 -16.22
N ILE A 198 -1.51 0.38 -15.31
CA ILE A 198 -1.35 0.98 -13.97
C ILE A 198 0.11 1.37 -13.80
N VAL A 199 0.36 2.61 -13.41
CA VAL A 199 1.67 3.09 -13.01
C VAL A 199 1.64 3.36 -11.50
N SER A 200 2.25 2.48 -10.71
CA SER A 200 2.27 2.60 -9.26
C SER A 200 3.20 3.72 -8.82
N ASP A 201 2.65 4.75 -8.22
CA ASP A 201 3.41 5.90 -7.68
C ASP A 201 4.00 5.63 -6.29
N CYS A 202 3.68 4.50 -5.65
CA CYS A 202 4.10 4.19 -4.28
C CYS A 202 5.61 4.25 -4.11
N GLY A 203 6.09 5.12 -3.21
CA GLY A 203 7.50 5.30 -2.90
C GLY A 203 8.29 6.02 -3.99
N SER A 204 7.65 6.68 -4.95
CA SER A 204 8.28 7.59 -5.89
C SER A 204 8.58 8.94 -5.25
N GLU A 205 9.37 9.76 -5.91
CA GLU A 205 9.74 11.11 -5.49
C GLU A 205 8.55 12.08 -5.47
N THR A 206 7.47 11.75 -6.17
CA THR A 206 6.25 12.57 -6.21
C THR A 206 5.08 12.01 -5.39
N TYR A 207 5.26 10.88 -4.70
CA TYR A 207 4.17 10.20 -4.00
C TYR A 207 3.45 11.08 -2.97
N PHE A 208 4.20 11.76 -2.11
CA PHE A 208 3.64 12.62 -1.07
C PHE A 208 3.17 13.98 -1.63
N THR A 209 3.82 14.49 -2.66
CA THR A 209 3.36 15.72 -3.34
C THR A 209 2.08 15.47 -4.13
N ALA A 210 1.86 14.27 -4.67
CA ALA A 210 0.57 13.90 -5.27
C ALA A 210 -0.57 13.91 -4.23
N GLU A 211 -0.30 13.50 -2.99
CA GLU A 211 -1.26 13.60 -1.88
C GLU A 211 -1.53 15.06 -1.48
N TYR A 212 -0.49 15.89 -1.49
CA TYR A 212 -0.62 17.33 -1.21
C TYR A 212 -1.46 18.06 -2.28
N ILE A 213 -1.28 17.70 -3.54
CA ILE A 213 -2.12 18.21 -4.65
C ILE A 213 -3.56 17.77 -4.45
N ASP A 214 -3.81 16.47 -4.18
CA ASP A 214 -5.15 15.94 -3.99
C ASP A 214 -5.93 16.64 -2.86
N TYR A 215 -5.26 16.92 -1.75
CA TYR A 215 -5.86 17.65 -0.61
C TYR A 215 -6.49 19.00 -1.02
N TYR A 216 -5.87 19.71 -1.96
CA TYR A 216 -6.41 20.99 -2.44
C TYR A 216 -7.36 20.85 -3.64
N LEU A 217 -7.19 19.83 -4.49
CA LEU A 217 -8.06 19.61 -5.64
C LEU A 217 -9.38 18.96 -5.26
N ASN A 218 -9.37 18.00 -4.36
CA ASN A 218 -10.55 17.20 -4.02
C ASN A 218 -11.75 18.06 -3.53
N PRO A 219 -11.61 19.06 -2.64
CA PRO A 219 -12.72 19.95 -2.27
C PRO A 219 -13.23 20.83 -3.42
N LEU A 220 -12.45 21.01 -4.48
CA LEU A 220 -12.81 21.81 -5.66
C LEU A 220 -13.47 20.95 -6.74
N SER A 221 -13.04 19.70 -6.89
CA SER A 221 -13.58 18.77 -7.89
C SER A 221 -15.08 18.53 -7.74
N ILE A 222 -15.59 18.61 -6.53
CA ILE A 222 -17.01 18.40 -6.23
C ILE A 222 -17.90 19.64 -6.46
N ARG A 223 -17.33 20.78 -6.90
CA ARG A 223 -18.04 22.06 -7.01
C ARG A 223 -18.62 22.31 -8.41
N HIS A 224 -19.24 21.31 -9.01
CA HIS A 224 -19.95 21.47 -10.29
C HIS A 224 -21.39 20.95 -10.19
N ALA A 225 -22.26 21.43 -11.06
CA ALA A 225 -23.70 21.18 -10.98
C ALA A 225 -24.09 19.71 -11.22
N SER A 226 -23.30 19.01 -12.02
CA SER A 226 -23.54 17.61 -12.39
C SER A 226 -23.02 16.60 -11.37
N TYR A 227 -22.32 17.04 -10.31
CA TYR A 227 -21.63 16.17 -9.35
C TYR A 227 -22.54 15.16 -8.67
N ILE A 228 -22.11 13.91 -8.68
CA ILE A 228 -22.65 12.80 -7.87
C ILE A 228 -21.55 12.28 -6.96
N LYS A 229 -21.84 12.24 -5.67
CA LYS A 229 -20.90 11.75 -4.66
C LYS A 229 -20.76 10.23 -4.68
N ASP A 230 -21.88 9.52 -4.74
CA ASP A 230 -21.99 8.06 -4.73
C ASP A 230 -23.40 7.63 -5.17
N THR A 231 -23.62 6.33 -5.25
CA THR A 231 -24.95 5.76 -5.58
C THR A 231 -26.07 6.29 -4.69
N PHE A 232 -25.84 6.53 -3.41
CA PHE A 232 -26.91 6.96 -2.49
C PHE A 232 -27.26 8.44 -2.70
N ASP A 233 -26.29 9.30 -3.00
CA ASP A 233 -26.51 10.67 -3.41
C ASP A 233 -27.30 10.72 -4.74
N PHE A 234 -26.94 9.88 -5.71
CA PHE A 234 -27.68 9.73 -6.95
C PHE A 234 -29.15 9.34 -6.71
N VAL A 235 -29.39 8.30 -5.91
CA VAL A 235 -30.74 7.86 -5.55
C VAL A 235 -31.54 8.98 -4.87
N ALA A 236 -30.91 9.74 -3.97
CA ALA A 236 -31.57 10.86 -3.30
C ALA A 236 -31.97 11.97 -4.28
N LYS A 237 -31.09 12.31 -5.23
CA LYS A 237 -31.36 13.31 -6.28
C LYS A 237 -32.48 12.85 -7.22
N ILE A 238 -32.41 11.61 -7.74
CA ILE A 238 -33.42 11.10 -8.67
C ILE A 238 -34.83 11.07 -8.05
N LYS A 239 -34.97 10.74 -6.77
CA LYS A 239 -36.28 10.72 -6.07
C LYS A 239 -36.94 12.11 -6.05
N GLN A 240 -36.17 13.18 -6.18
CA GLN A 240 -36.70 14.56 -6.18
C GLN A 240 -37.17 15.02 -7.55
N LEU A 241 -36.70 14.39 -8.65
CA LEU A 241 -36.99 14.81 -10.00
C LEU A 241 -38.43 14.47 -10.42
N ASN A 242 -39.03 15.34 -11.23
CA ASN A 242 -40.23 15.04 -12.02
C ASN A 242 -39.84 14.91 -13.49
N ILE A 243 -40.16 13.76 -14.07
CA ILE A 243 -39.72 13.41 -15.43
C ILE A 243 -40.93 13.48 -16.37
N PRO A 244 -40.87 14.24 -17.49
CA PRO A 244 -41.92 14.26 -18.48
C PRO A 244 -42.19 12.85 -19.05
N VAL A 245 -43.46 12.56 -19.39
CA VAL A 245 -43.86 11.23 -19.84
C VAL A 245 -43.08 10.80 -21.08
N ASP A 246 -42.91 11.71 -22.03
CA ASP A 246 -42.29 11.45 -23.34
C ASP A 246 -40.77 11.57 -23.31
N ALA A 247 -40.17 12.04 -22.19
CA ALA A 247 -38.74 12.18 -22.09
C ALA A 247 -38.02 10.83 -22.10
N PHE A 248 -36.86 10.76 -22.70
CA PHE A 248 -35.97 9.61 -22.72
C PHE A 248 -34.99 9.66 -21.58
N LEU A 249 -34.52 8.51 -21.17
CA LEU A 249 -33.40 8.35 -20.26
C LEU A 249 -32.14 8.00 -21.05
N PHE A 250 -31.00 8.51 -20.63
CA PHE A 250 -29.74 8.15 -21.26
C PHE A 250 -28.61 7.99 -20.23
N THR A 251 -27.63 7.20 -20.61
CA THR A 251 -26.32 7.13 -19.93
C THR A 251 -25.21 7.24 -20.95
N MET A 252 -24.08 7.78 -20.51
CA MET A 252 -22.89 7.88 -21.33
C MET A 252 -21.66 7.48 -20.53
N ASP A 253 -20.69 6.87 -21.21
CA ASP A 253 -19.37 6.47 -20.68
C ASP A 253 -18.27 7.17 -21.46
N VAL A 254 -17.34 7.81 -20.79
CA VAL A 254 -16.19 8.48 -21.41
C VAL A 254 -15.08 7.45 -21.62
N ASP A 255 -14.68 7.23 -22.87
CA ASP A 255 -13.66 6.25 -23.21
C ASP A 255 -12.28 6.68 -22.75
N SER A 256 -11.66 5.86 -21.88
CA SER A 256 -10.25 5.98 -21.48
C SER A 256 -9.87 7.38 -20.94
N LEU A 257 -10.75 8.01 -20.15
CA LEU A 257 -10.63 9.39 -19.67
C LEU A 257 -9.21 9.74 -19.19
N TYR A 258 -8.68 9.00 -18.21
CA TYR A 258 -7.38 9.30 -17.58
C TYR A 258 -6.19 9.34 -18.55
N THR A 259 -6.21 8.50 -19.57
CA THR A 259 -5.12 8.42 -20.54
C THR A 259 -5.24 9.43 -21.67
N ASN A 260 -6.44 10.01 -21.88
CA ASN A 260 -6.72 10.88 -23.01
C ASN A 260 -6.66 12.38 -22.69
N ILE A 261 -6.77 12.78 -21.41
CA ILE A 261 -6.69 14.21 -21.02
C ILE A 261 -5.39 14.80 -21.54
N ASP A 262 -5.47 15.89 -22.29
CA ASP A 262 -4.30 16.68 -22.63
C ASP A 262 -3.74 17.36 -21.38
N ILE A 263 -2.42 17.27 -21.16
CA ILE A 263 -1.77 17.76 -19.94
C ILE A 263 -1.91 19.28 -19.81
N LEU A 264 -1.76 20.02 -20.90
CA LEU A 264 -1.83 21.50 -20.88
C LEU A 264 -3.27 21.96 -20.62
N GLU A 265 -4.24 21.34 -21.27
CA GLU A 265 -5.67 21.63 -21.04
C GLU A 265 -6.08 21.29 -19.61
N GLY A 266 -5.61 20.16 -19.09
CA GLY A 266 -5.91 19.74 -17.72
C GLY A 266 -5.30 20.68 -16.67
N ILE A 267 -4.04 21.09 -16.83
CA ILE A 267 -3.42 22.13 -15.97
C ILE A 267 -4.19 23.45 -16.08
N GLN A 268 -4.62 23.83 -17.29
CA GLN A 268 -5.42 25.05 -17.50
C GLN A 268 -6.78 24.95 -16.78
N ALA A 269 -7.42 23.78 -16.77
CA ALA A 269 -8.65 23.55 -16.02
C ALA A 269 -8.44 23.74 -14.51
N VAL A 270 -7.35 23.23 -13.95
CA VAL A 270 -6.99 23.45 -12.54
C VAL A 270 -6.71 24.94 -12.27
N LYS A 271 -6.03 25.63 -13.18
CA LYS A 271 -5.78 27.08 -13.08
C LYS A 271 -7.07 27.90 -13.08
N ASN A 272 -8.03 27.51 -13.91
CA ASN A 272 -9.33 28.19 -14.02
C ASN A 272 -10.16 27.97 -12.74
N ILE A 273 -10.19 26.77 -12.16
CA ILE A 273 -10.93 26.52 -10.93
C ILE A 273 -10.29 27.23 -9.73
N PHE A 274 -8.95 27.36 -9.69
CA PHE A 274 -8.26 28.16 -8.66
C PHE A 274 -8.65 29.65 -8.74
N ARG A 275 -8.76 30.21 -9.95
CA ARG A 275 -9.24 31.60 -10.17
C ARG A 275 -10.71 31.76 -9.80
N LYS A 276 -11.56 30.79 -10.13
CA LYS A 276 -12.98 30.78 -9.78
C LYS A 276 -13.24 30.74 -8.27
N PHE A 277 -12.35 30.07 -7.52
CA PHE A 277 -12.43 29.93 -6.07
C PHE A 277 -11.11 30.35 -5.41
N PRO A 278 -10.84 31.67 -5.31
CA PRO A 278 -9.59 32.17 -4.77
C PRO A 278 -9.45 31.83 -3.26
N ASN A 279 -8.23 31.51 -2.84
CA ASN A 279 -7.92 31.20 -1.44
C ASN A 279 -6.48 31.57 -1.10
N ASN A 280 -6.29 32.57 -0.24
CA ASN A 280 -4.97 33.09 0.13
C ASN A 280 -4.13 32.07 0.95
N LYS A 281 -4.76 31.06 1.53
CA LYS A 281 -4.06 29.97 2.25
C LYS A 281 -3.64 28.84 1.31
N ARG A 282 -4.02 28.85 0.05
CA ARG A 282 -3.66 27.85 -0.94
C ARG A 282 -2.47 28.32 -1.79
N PRO A 283 -1.38 27.55 -1.87
CA PRO A 283 -0.20 27.91 -2.64
C PRO A 283 -0.37 27.58 -4.12
N ASP A 284 -1.24 28.32 -4.82
CA ASP A 284 -1.66 28.03 -6.21
C ASP A 284 -0.48 27.85 -7.16
N LYS A 285 0.55 28.72 -7.05
CA LYS A 285 1.73 28.67 -7.92
C LYS A 285 2.52 27.35 -7.72
N GLU A 286 2.81 26.98 -6.47
CA GLU A 286 3.57 25.79 -6.13
C GLU A 286 2.76 24.52 -6.43
N LEU A 287 1.45 24.53 -6.21
CA LEU A 287 0.56 23.42 -6.57
C LEU A 287 0.56 23.17 -8.08
N LEU A 288 0.49 24.22 -8.90
CA LEU A 288 0.55 24.08 -10.36
C LEU A 288 1.92 23.57 -10.82
N GLN A 289 3.02 24.01 -10.20
CA GLN A 289 4.36 23.50 -10.50
C GLN A 289 4.52 22.03 -10.10
N LEU A 290 4.02 21.63 -8.93
CA LEU A 290 4.03 20.23 -8.50
C LEU A 290 3.14 19.37 -9.40
N LEU A 291 1.99 19.87 -9.81
CA LEU A 291 1.09 19.19 -10.75
C LEU A 291 1.76 18.96 -12.10
N ASP A 292 2.41 19.99 -12.65
CA ASP A 292 3.16 19.88 -13.90
C ASP A 292 4.24 18.80 -13.83
N ILE A 293 5.09 18.81 -12.77
CA ILE A 293 6.10 17.77 -12.55
C ILE A 293 5.45 16.38 -12.45
N ASN A 294 4.35 16.24 -11.72
CA ASN A 294 3.67 14.95 -11.55
C ASN A 294 3.09 14.41 -12.86
N LEU A 295 2.69 15.26 -13.79
CA LEU A 295 2.13 14.87 -15.09
C LEU A 295 3.22 14.66 -16.15
N THR A 296 4.21 15.57 -16.24
CA THR A 296 5.20 15.57 -17.32
C THR A 296 6.43 14.68 -17.04
N ARG A 297 6.70 14.37 -15.76
CA ARG A 297 7.87 13.58 -15.36
C ARG A 297 7.50 12.24 -14.73
N ASN A 298 6.46 11.61 -15.29
CA ASN A 298 5.94 10.34 -14.82
C ASN A 298 6.65 9.16 -15.53
N ASP A 299 7.95 8.99 -15.26
CA ASP A 299 8.72 7.84 -15.74
C ASP A 299 8.49 6.60 -14.89
N PHE A 300 8.65 5.41 -15.52
CA PHE A 300 8.43 4.13 -14.85
C PHE A 300 9.25 3.00 -15.46
N GLU A 301 9.38 1.92 -14.70
CA GLU A 301 10.09 0.69 -15.09
C GLU A 301 9.08 -0.38 -15.51
N PHE A 302 9.33 -1.02 -16.65
CA PHE A 302 8.72 -2.27 -17.09
C PHE A 302 9.77 -3.17 -17.73
N ASP A 303 9.86 -4.42 -17.28
CA ASP A 303 10.77 -5.45 -17.81
C ASP A 303 12.23 -4.96 -17.93
N ASN A 304 12.72 -4.25 -16.91
CA ASN A 304 14.04 -3.60 -16.82
C ASN A 304 14.31 -2.53 -17.89
N LYS A 305 13.30 -1.97 -18.50
CA LYS A 305 13.35 -0.83 -19.41
C LYS A 305 12.58 0.33 -18.82
N TYR A 306 12.93 1.56 -19.21
CA TYR A 306 12.32 2.78 -18.71
C TYR A 306 11.48 3.44 -19.79
N PHE A 307 10.34 3.98 -19.36
CA PHE A 307 9.38 4.66 -20.23
C PHE A 307 8.90 5.94 -19.52
N LEU A 308 8.49 6.91 -20.32
CA LEU A 308 7.83 8.13 -19.86
C LEU A 308 6.41 8.16 -20.41
N GLN A 309 5.42 8.42 -19.57
CA GLN A 309 4.07 8.73 -20.01
C GLN A 309 4.04 10.20 -20.47
N ILE A 310 3.63 10.45 -21.72
CA ILE A 310 3.64 11.78 -22.34
C ILE A 310 2.25 12.37 -22.53
N LYS A 311 1.18 11.58 -22.32
CA LYS A 311 -0.21 12.02 -22.42
C LYS A 311 -1.03 11.48 -21.26
N GLY A 312 -2.02 12.25 -20.84
CA GLY A 312 -2.93 11.85 -19.77
C GLY A 312 -2.32 11.90 -18.37
N THR A 313 -3.00 11.30 -17.44
CA THR A 313 -2.54 11.08 -16.07
C THR A 313 -2.48 9.60 -15.74
N ALA A 314 -1.48 9.18 -14.97
CA ALA A 314 -1.30 7.79 -14.61
C ALA A 314 -2.41 7.30 -13.65
N MET A 315 -2.95 6.12 -13.94
CA MET A 315 -3.79 5.38 -13.01
C MET A 315 -2.93 4.87 -11.85
N GLY A 316 -2.87 5.62 -10.75
CA GLY A 316 -2.03 5.37 -9.58
C GLY A 316 -1.60 6.64 -8.85
N LYS A 317 -1.77 7.81 -9.45
CA LYS A 317 -1.60 9.11 -8.79
C LYS A 317 -2.80 9.40 -7.88
N LYS A 318 -2.56 9.89 -6.66
CA LYS A 318 -3.63 10.19 -5.69
C LYS A 318 -4.60 11.26 -6.21
N PHE A 319 -4.09 12.30 -6.83
CA PHE A 319 -4.91 13.42 -7.34
C PHE A 319 -5.63 13.12 -8.66
N ALA A 320 -5.34 12.00 -9.33
CA ALA A 320 -5.87 11.73 -10.67
C ALA A 320 -7.40 11.80 -10.78
N PRO A 321 -8.18 11.27 -9.81
CA PRO A 321 -9.65 11.40 -9.84
C PRO A 321 -10.11 12.86 -9.78
N ALA A 322 -9.60 13.64 -8.83
CA ALA A 322 -9.98 15.03 -8.67
C ALA A 322 -9.56 15.90 -9.88
N TYR A 323 -8.37 15.63 -10.43
CA TYR A 323 -7.88 16.28 -11.65
C TYR A 323 -8.76 15.99 -12.85
N ALA A 324 -9.11 14.73 -13.09
CA ALA A 324 -9.99 14.33 -14.18
C ALA A 324 -11.39 14.91 -14.01
N ASP A 325 -11.90 14.95 -12.80
CA ASP A 325 -13.23 15.52 -12.50
C ASP A 325 -13.31 17.03 -12.74
N ILE A 326 -12.25 17.78 -12.38
CA ILE A 326 -12.12 19.20 -12.67
C ILE A 326 -12.06 19.45 -14.18
N PHE A 327 -11.28 18.64 -14.91
CA PHE A 327 -11.20 18.73 -16.37
C PHE A 327 -12.56 18.48 -17.01
N MET A 328 -13.25 17.41 -16.61
CA MET A 328 -14.58 17.09 -17.11
C MET A 328 -15.61 18.16 -16.76
N ALA A 329 -15.55 18.77 -15.57
CA ALA A 329 -16.44 19.84 -15.17
C ALA A 329 -16.28 21.09 -16.07
N GLN A 330 -15.05 21.40 -16.48
CA GLN A 330 -14.80 22.48 -17.43
C GLN A 330 -15.31 22.12 -18.84
N TRP A 331 -15.00 20.92 -19.30
CA TRP A 331 -15.44 20.39 -20.58
C TRP A 331 -16.97 20.40 -20.70
N GLU A 332 -17.69 19.83 -19.75
CA GLU A 332 -19.15 19.75 -19.76
C GLU A 332 -19.78 21.13 -19.69
N THR A 333 -19.22 22.08 -18.92
CA THR A 333 -19.72 23.44 -18.84
C THR A 333 -19.63 24.15 -20.20
N SER A 334 -18.51 24.00 -20.91
CA SER A 334 -18.33 24.60 -22.25
C SER A 334 -19.19 23.90 -23.31
N ALA A 335 -19.25 22.58 -23.28
CA ALA A 335 -20.02 21.79 -24.23
C ALA A 335 -21.53 22.05 -24.09
N LEU A 336 -22.07 21.95 -22.88
CA LEU A 336 -23.49 22.20 -22.64
C LEU A 336 -23.90 23.65 -22.88
N ALA A 337 -22.98 24.61 -22.67
CA ALA A 337 -23.27 26.03 -23.02
C ALA A 337 -23.44 26.24 -24.54
N ALA A 338 -22.64 25.52 -25.33
CA ALA A 338 -22.62 25.63 -26.79
C ALA A 338 -23.69 24.77 -27.50
N CYS A 339 -24.36 23.83 -26.78
CA CYS A 339 -25.43 23.02 -27.34
C CYS A 339 -26.73 23.83 -27.50
N GLU A 340 -27.38 23.72 -28.66
CA GLU A 340 -28.70 24.28 -28.93
C GLU A 340 -29.78 23.61 -28.08
N LYS A 341 -29.85 22.29 -28.15
CA LYS A 341 -30.75 21.46 -27.33
C LYS A 341 -30.00 20.82 -26.19
N LYS A 342 -30.57 20.87 -24.97
CA LYS A 342 -29.90 20.47 -23.73
C LYS A 342 -30.71 19.39 -23.02
N PRO A 343 -30.04 18.51 -22.27
CA PRO A 343 -30.75 17.59 -21.39
C PRO A 343 -31.50 18.35 -20.30
N LEU A 344 -32.66 17.84 -19.89
CA LEU A 344 -33.42 18.36 -18.77
C LEU A 344 -32.71 18.17 -17.46
N HIS A 345 -32.08 16.99 -17.28
CA HIS A 345 -31.24 16.62 -16.15
C HIS A 345 -29.98 15.96 -16.66
N TYR A 346 -28.85 16.28 -16.02
CA TYR A 346 -27.52 15.77 -16.37
C TYR A 346 -26.72 15.61 -15.09
N PHE A 347 -26.30 14.39 -14.76
CA PHE A 347 -25.49 14.06 -13.62
C PHE A 347 -24.27 13.25 -14.04
N ARG A 348 -23.15 13.45 -13.37
CA ARG A 348 -21.90 12.75 -13.68
C ARG A 348 -21.21 12.24 -12.42
N TYR A 349 -20.73 11.02 -12.53
CA TYR A 349 -19.81 10.39 -11.58
C TYR A 349 -18.52 10.02 -12.31
N LEU A 350 -17.50 10.91 -12.23
CA LEU A 350 -16.23 10.81 -12.98
C LEU A 350 -16.45 10.71 -14.50
N ASP A 351 -16.37 9.49 -15.04
CA ASP A 351 -16.53 9.13 -16.46
C ASP A 351 -17.94 8.66 -16.82
N ASP A 352 -18.76 8.27 -15.83
CA ASP A 352 -20.13 7.83 -16.03
C ASP A 352 -21.12 9.02 -15.97
N ILE A 353 -21.96 9.17 -16.99
CA ILE A 353 -22.97 10.23 -17.09
C ILE A 353 -24.37 9.61 -17.12
N TRP A 354 -25.34 10.23 -16.43
CA TRP A 354 -26.76 9.93 -16.48
C TRP A 354 -27.55 11.19 -16.77
N GLY A 355 -28.62 11.05 -17.57
CA GLY A 355 -29.46 12.21 -17.84
C GLY A 355 -30.85 11.89 -18.39
N VAL A 356 -31.64 12.96 -18.56
CA VAL A 356 -32.99 12.95 -19.10
C VAL A 356 -33.02 13.85 -20.34
N TRP A 357 -33.51 13.31 -21.45
CA TRP A 357 -33.59 13.97 -22.72
C TRP A 357 -35.06 14.25 -23.13
N PRO A 358 -35.49 15.52 -23.17
CA PRO A 358 -36.90 15.88 -23.45
C PRO A 358 -37.20 16.09 -24.96
N HIS A 359 -36.24 15.84 -25.84
CA HIS A 359 -36.34 16.08 -27.28
C HIS A 359 -36.38 14.74 -28.05
N SER A 360 -36.38 14.80 -29.39
CA SER A 360 -36.41 13.62 -30.25
C SER A 360 -35.12 12.78 -30.16
N ARG A 361 -35.17 11.59 -30.73
CA ARG A 361 -33.99 10.73 -30.84
C ARG A 361 -32.93 11.29 -31.78
N GLU A 362 -33.37 11.83 -32.89
CA GLU A 362 -32.51 12.46 -33.90
C GLU A 362 -31.73 13.63 -33.29
N ASP A 363 -32.37 14.44 -32.45
CA ASP A 363 -31.73 15.51 -31.70
C ASP A 363 -30.68 14.97 -30.69
N PHE A 364 -30.93 13.80 -30.09
CA PHE A 364 -29.98 13.17 -29.22
C PHE A 364 -28.73 12.67 -29.96
N ASP A 365 -28.91 12.12 -31.16
CA ASP A 365 -27.78 11.68 -31.98
C ASP A 365 -26.93 12.87 -32.45
N VAL A 366 -27.56 14.02 -32.76
CA VAL A 366 -26.86 15.31 -33.03
C VAL A 366 -26.11 15.77 -31.79
N PHE A 367 -26.73 15.73 -30.62
CA PHE A 367 -26.10 16.09 -29.34
C PHE A 367 -24.86 15.21 -29.05
N CYS A 368 -24.98 13.90 -29.22
CA CYS A 368 -23.83 12.98 -29.03
C CYS A 368 -22.69 13.25 -30.03
N THR A 369 -23.03 13.53 -31.28
CA THR A 369 -22.04 13.87 -32.31
C THR A 369 -21.35 15.19 -31.97
N PHE A 370 -22.09 16.18 -31.51
CA PHE A 370 -21.52 17.45 -31.06
C PHE A 370 -20.54 17.26 -29.89
N LEU A 371 -20.94 16.51 -28.85
CA LEU A 371 -20.11 16.24 -27.69
C LEU A 371 -18.79 15.52 -28.07
N ASN A 372 -18.85 14.55 -28.99
CA ASN A 372 -17.69 13.84 -29.50
C ASN A 372 -16.74 14.70 -30.35
N ASN A 373 -17.23 15.79 -30.93
CA ASN A 373 -16.45 16.71 -31.73
C ASN A 373 -15.98 17.95 -30.95
N HIS A 374 -16.57 18.21 -29.77
CA HIS A 374 -16.28 19.40 -28.97
C HIS A 374 -14.84 19.44 -28.45
N ASN A 375 -14.28 18.28 -28.11
CA ASN A 375 -12.88 18.14 -27.71
C ASN A 375 -12.29 16.80 -28.22
N PRO A 376 -11.13 16.82 -28.89
CA PRO A 376 -10.54 15.61 -29.46
C PRO A 376 -10.14 14.57 -28.41
N SER A 377 -9.87 15.00 -27.17
CA SER A 377 -9.46 14.13 -26.04
C SER A 377 -10.63 13.36 -25.43
N ILE A 378 -11.88 13.79 -25.66
CA ILE A 378 -13.07 13.18 -25.04
C ILE A 378 -13.88 12.46 -26.10
N LYS A 379 -14.08 11.16 -25.87
CA LYS A 379 -14.96 10.30 -26.70
C LYS A 379 -15.97 9.61 -25.81
N ILE A 380 -17.25 9.72 -26.22
CA ILE A 380 -18.39 9.29 -25.43
C ILE A 380 -19.12 8.16 -26.19
N LYS A 381 -19.50 7.13 -25.44
CA LYS A 381 -20.43 6.09 -25.87
C LYS A 381 -21.72 6.26 -25.08
N SER A 382 -22.85 6.27 -25.76
CA SER A 382 -24.15 6.52 -25.14
C SER A 382 -25.06 5.33 -25.22
N THR A 383 -25.93 5.18 -24.22
CA THR A 383 -27.10 4.31 -24.20
C THR A 383 -28.33 5.19 -24.03
N PHE A 384 -29.36 4.96 -24.83
CA PHE A 384 -30.58 5.76 -24.90
C PHE A 384 -31.81 4.86 -24.83
N SER A 385 -32.77 5.16 -23.95
CA SER A 385 -33.94 4.33 -23.72
C SER A 385 -35.16 5.16 -23.29
N HIS A 386 -36.31 4.77 -23.76
CA HIS A 386 -37.58 5.34 -23.29
C HIS A 386 -37.99 4.80 -21.92
N SER A 387 -37.60 3.57 -21.58
CA SER A 387 -38.10 2.88 -20.40
C SER A 387 -37.15 2.80 -19.23
N SER A 388 -35.88 2.50 -19.46
CA SER A 388 -34.89 2.27 -18.37
C SER A 388 -33.45 2.42 -18.82
N VAL A 389 -32.57 2.85 -17.91
CA VAL A 389 -31.13 2.87 -18.10
C VAL A 389 -30.41 2.46 -16.81
N ASP A 390 -29.21 1.91 -16.97
CA ASP A 390 -28.37 1.49 -15.87
C ASP A 390 -27.28 2.54 -15.60
N PHE A 391 -27.12 2.91 -14.33
CA PHE A 391 -26.09 3.86 -13.91
C PHE A 391 -25.49 3.47 -12.58
N LEU A 392 -24.16 3.40 -12.50
CA LEU A 392 -23.41 2.88 -11.35
C LEU A 392 -23.83 1.43 -11.01
N ASP A 393 -24.50 1.25 -9.87
CA ASP A 393 -25.06 -0.04 -9.42
C ASP A 393 -26.59 0.01 -9.30
N THR A 394 -27.23 0.91 -10.05
CA THR A 394 -28.68 1.11 -10.10
C THR A 394 -29.22 0.98 -11.50
N CYS A 395 -30.46 0.54 -11.62
CA CYS A 395 -31.28 0.68 -12.82
C CYS A 395 -32.42 1.66 -12.50
N THR A 396 -32.46 2.77 -13.22
CA THR A 396 -33.56 3.76 -13.16
C THR A 396 -34.55 3.48 -14.26
N PHE A 397 -35.84 3.45 -13.94
CA PHE A 397 -36.86 3.06 -14.91
C PHE A 397 -38.21 3.74 -14.66
N LYS A 398 -39.03 3.85 -15.71
CA LYS A 398 -40.41 4.28 -15.65
C LYS A 398 -41.29 3.08 -15.20
N GLY A 399 -41.65 3.08 -13.91
CA GLY A 399 -42.45 2.01 -13.30
C GLY A 399 -43.96 2.11 -13.61
N HIS A 400 -44.76 1.21 -13.02
CA HIS A 400 -46.21 1.13 -13.26
C HIS A 400 -46.94 2.46 -12.93
N ASP A 401 -46.52 3.15 -11.85
CA ASP A 401 -47.15 4.39 -11.40
C ASP A 401 -46.52 5.64 -12.00
N PHE A 402 -45.61 5.49 -12.96
CA PHE A 402 -44.83 6.58 -13.53
C PHE A 402 -45.71 7.69 -14.15
N ILE A 403 -46.74 7.29 -14.93
CA ILE A 403 -47.63 8.25 -15.61
C ILE A 403 -48.34 9.17 -14.61
N ARG A 404 -48.70 8.65 -13.42
CA ARG A 404 -49.37 9.41 -12.36
C ARG A 404 -48.41 10.22 -11.52
N SER A 405 -47.28 9.63 -11.18
CA SER A 405 -46.31 10.21 -10.22
C SER A 405 -45.26 11.10 -10.87
N LEU A 406 -44.98 10.87 -12.13
CA LEU A 406 -43.86 11.43 -12.88
C LEU A 406 -42.49 11.15 -12.22
N LYS A 407 -42.43 10.14 -11.33
CA LYS A 407 -41.24 9.73 -10.59
C LYS A 407 -40.68 8.45 -11.15
N LEU A 408 -39.35 8.40 -11.29
CA LEU A 408 -38.66 7.18 -11.67
C LEU A 408 -38.60 6.20 -10.49
N ASP A 409 -38.74 4.92 -10.78
CA ASP A 409 -38.38 3.84 -9.90
C ASP A 409 -36.91 3.48 -10.03
N ILE A 410 -36.33 3.01 -8.93
CA ILE A 410 -34.92 2.61 -8.87
C ILE A 410 -34.83 1.21 -8.26
N ARG A 411 -34.02 0.38 -8.89
CA ARG A 411 -33.67 -0.96 -8.39
C ARG A 411 -32.18 -1.20 -8.49
N VAL A 412 -31.69 -2.21 -7.76
CA VAL A 412 -30.28 -2.64 -7.86
C VAL A 412 -30.02 -3.21 -9.24
N PHE A 413 -28.94 -2.75 -9.86
CA PHE A 413 -28.40 -3.33 -11.07
C PHE A 413 -27.21 -4.24 -10.72
N PHE A 414 -27.30 -5.49 -11.10
CA PHE A 414 -26.18 -6.43 -11.01
C PHE A 414 -25.50 -6.50 -12.38
N LYS A 415 -24.29 -5.96 -12.47
CA LYS A 415 -23.52 -6.02 -13.72
C LYS A 415 -23.32 -7.47 -14.15
N GLU A 416 -23.35 -7.78 -15.43
CA GLU A 416 -23.11 -9.13 -15.96
C GLU A 416 -21.73 -9.67 -15.52
N THR A 417 -20.77 -8.77 -15.27
CA THR A 417 -19.44 -9.09 -14.75
C THR A 417 -19.42 -9.37 -13.24
N ASP A 418 -20.53 -9.19 -12.51
CA ASP A 418 -20.62 -9.46 -11.09
C ASP A 418 -20.77 -10.95 -10.84
N THR A 419 -19.69 -11.60 -10.48
CA THR A 419 -19.65 -13.03 -10.13
C THR A 419 -20.28 -13.32 -8.77
N HIS A 420 -20.80 -12.34 -8.05
CA HIS A 420 -21.23 -12.44 -6.65
C HIS A 420 -20.19 -13.15 -5.76
N ALA A 421 -18.91 -12.91 -6.01
CA ALA A 421 -17.79 -13.56 -5.32
C ALA A 421 -17.65 -13.05 -3.87
N LEU A 422 -18.71 -13.17 -3.09
CA LEU A 422 -18.74 -12.84 -1.68
C LEU A 422 -17.97 -13.86 -0.83
N LEU A 423 -17.71 -13.52 0.41
CA LEU A 423 -16.95 -14.33 1.35
C LEU A 423 -17.56 -15.73 1.54
N VAL A 424 -16.77 -16.77 1.41
CA VAL A 424 -17.19 -18.17 1.69
C VAL A 424 -17.37 -18.35 3.20
N LYS A 425 -18.40 -19.09 3.62
CA LYS A 425 -18.75 -19.29 5.04
C LYS A 425 -17.68 -20.01 5.86
N THR A 426 -16.84 -20.80 5.22
CA THR A 426 -15.72 -21.52 5.82
C THR A 426 -14.41 -20.73 5.85
N SER A 427 -14.37 -19.51 5.28
CA SER A 427 -13.18 -18.66 5.29
C SER A 427 -12.73 -18.32 6.71
N PHE A 428 -11.44 -18.10 6.90
CA PHE A 428 -10.85 -17.80 8.21
C PHE A 428 -11.07 -16.33 8.60
N HIS A 429 -12.29 -16.03 9.10
CA HIS A 429 -12.72 -14.69 9.51
C HIS A 429 -13.47 -14.70 10.85
N PRO A 430 -13.56 -13.56 11.55
CA PRO A 430 -14.39 -13.42 12.75
C PRO A 430 -15.85 -13.79 12.46
N ARG A 431 -16.51 -14.46 13.40
CA ARG A 431 -17.91 -14.92 13.22
C ARG A 431 -18.91 -13.81 12.86
N HIS A 432 -18.73 -12.62 13.43
CA HIS A 432 -19.59 -11.47 13.16
C HIS A 432 -19.47 -10.93 11.72
N THR A 433 -18.35 -11.18 11.04
CA THR A 433 -18.12 -10.74 9.65
C THR A 433 -19.15 -11.31 8.69
N TYR A 434 -19.57 -12.56 8.89
CA TYR A 434 -20.54 -13.21 8.01
C TYR A 434 -21.94 -12.58 8.11
N ALA A 435 -22.40 -12.29 9.32
CA ALA A 435 -23.67 -11.58 9.51
C ALA A 435 -23.57 -10.13 9.06
N GLY A 436 -22.45 -9.46 9.34
CA GLY A 436 -22.15 -8.11 8.88
C GLY A 436 -22.19 -7.98 7.36
N LEU A 437 -21.62 -8.94 6.63
CA LEU A 437 -21.66 -9.00 5.17
C LEU A 437 -23.10 -9.02 4.65
N VAL A 438 -23.94 -9.92 5.17
CA VAL A 438 -25.34 -10.02 4.75
C VAL A 438 -26.09 -8.72 5.07
N LYS A 439 -25.96 -8.20 6.30
CA LYS A 439 -26.60 -6.95 6.72
C LYS A 439 -26.19 -5.76 5.84
N SER A 440 -24.92 -5.63 5.50
CA SER A 440 -24.43 -4.53 4.67
C SER A 440 -25.03 -4.55 3.26
N GLN A 441 -25.17 -5.75 2.65
CA GLN A 441 -25.81 -5.88 1.34
C GLN A 441 -27.32 -5.59 1.40
N LEU A 442 -28.01 -6.09 2.42
CA LEU A 442 -29.43 -5.79 2.63
C LEU A 442 -29.66 -4.29 2.82
N LEU A 443 -28.82 -3.61 3.61
CA LEU A 443 -28.88 -2.17 3.82
C LEU A 443 -28.66 -1.40 2.51
N ARG A 444 -27.68 -1.84 1.69
CA ARG A 444 -27.44 -1.27 0.37
C ARG A 444 -28.70 -1.40 -0.51
N PHE A 445 -29.31 -2.59 -0.59
CA PHE A 445 -30.51 -2.81 -1.40
C PHE A 445 -31.68 -1.99 -0.91
N GLN A 446 -31.91 -1.90 0.40
CA GLN A 446 -32.97 -1.10 1.00
C GLN A 446 -32.84 0.39 0.67
N ARG A 447 -31.61 0.92 0.63
CA ARG A 447 -31.34 2.32 0.28
C ARG A 447 -31.52 2.62 -1.19
N ILE A 448 -31.23 1.65 -2.07
CA ILE A 448 -31.31 1.81 -3.53
C ILE A 448 -32.76 1.62 -4.02
N CYS A 449 -33.42 0.49 -3.66
CA CYS A 449 -34.72 0.16 -4.21
C CYS A 449 -35.82 1.11 -3.74
N THR A 450 -36.64 1.60 -4.68
CA THR A 450 -37.85 2.39 -4.39
C THR A 450 -39.02 1.51 -4.06
N ARG A 451 -39.08 0.29 -4.64
CA ARG A 451 -40.20 -0.64 -4.46
C ARG A 451 -39.76 -1.85 -3.63
N GLN A 452 -40.66 -2.30 -2.75
CA GLN A 452 -40.43 -3.48 -1.90
C GLN A 452 -40.20 -4.77 -2.72
N ALA A 453 -40.89 -4.91 -3.85
CA ALA A 453 -40.72 -6.07 -4.74
C ALA A 453 -39.28 -6.16 -5.28
N ASP A 454 -38.67 -5.03 -5.67
CA ASP A 454 -37.31 -4.98 -6.18
C ASP A 454 -36.28 -5.29 -5.08
N PHE A 455 -36.50 -4.79 -3.86
CA PHE A 455 -35.69 -5.18 -2.69
C PHE A 455 -35.74 -6.69 -2.43
N LEU A 456 -36.93 -7.29 -2.47
CA LEU A 456 -37.09 -8.73 -2.26
C LEU A 456 -36.42 -9.54 -3.37
N ASN A 457 -36.49 -9.09 -4.63
CA ASN A 457 -35.83 -9.75 -5.74
C ASN A 457 -34.31 -9.68 -5.61
N ALA A 458 -33.74 -8.51 -5.28
CA ALA A 458 -32.30 -8.38 -5.01
C ALA A 458 -31.86 -9.27 -3.84
N THR A 459 -32.68 -9.36 -2.78
CA THR A 459 -32.43 -10.25 -1.64
C THR A 459 -32.42 -11.73 -2.03
N LYS A 460 -33.32 -12.16 -2.94
CA LYS A 460 -33.33 -13.55 -3.46
C LYS A 460 -32.03 -13.86 -4.22
N VAL A 461 -31.56 -12.95 -5.09
CA VAL A 461 -30.28 -13.10 -5.81
C VAL A 461 -29.13 -13.25 -4.84
N LEU A 462 -29.03 -12.35 -3.84
CA LEU A 462 -28.00 -12.42 -2.80
C LEU A 462 -28.02 -13.74 -2.04
N PHE A 463 -29.19 -14.19 -1.61
CA PHE A 463 -29.35 -15.43 -0.82
C PHE A 463 -29.01 -16.67 -1.65
N SER A 464 -29.36 -16.68 -2.93
CA SER A 464 -28.92 -17.73 -3.85
C SER A 464 -27.41 -17.80 -3.96
N ALA A 465 -26.75 -16.67 -4.21
CA ALA A 465 -25.30 -16.57 -4.30
C ALA A 465 -24.59 -16.95 -2.98
N LEU A 466 -25.13 -16.58 -1.83
CA LEU A 466 -24.56 -16.95 -0.53
C LEU A 466 -24.76 -18.42 -0.18
N SER A 467 -25.90 -19.02 -0.62
CA SER A 467 -26.15 -20.46 -0.41
C SER A 467 -25.09 -21.31 -1.11
N THR A 468 -24.69 -20.98 -2.33
CA THR A 468 -23.58 -21.67 -3.04
C THR A 468 -22.23 -21.51 -2.34
N ARG A 469 -22.10 -20.52 -1.43
CA ARG A 469 -20.91 -20.25 -0.62
C ARG A 469 -20.98 -20.76 0.81
N GLY A 470 -21.91 -21.71 1.06
CA GLY A 470 -22.01 -22.42 2.34
C GLY A 470 -22.83 -21.71 3.43
N TYR A 471 -23.60 -20.67 3.11
CA TYR A 471 -24.50 -20.05 4.08
C TYR A 471 -25.82 -20.82 4.14
N SER A 472 -26.20 -21.28 5.34
CA SER A 472 -27.48 -21.98 5.52
C SER A 472 -28.69 -21.04 5.39
N ARG A 473 -29.78 -21.55 4.86
CA ARG A 473 -31.06 -20.78 4.73
C ARG A 473 -31.54 -20.26 6.09
N SER A 474 -31.37 -21.03 7.16
CA SER A 474 -31.76 -20.63 8.51
C SER A 474 -30.95 -19.43 8.99
N PHE A 475 -29.63 -19.44 8.76
CA PHE A 475 -28.75 -18.30 9.09
C PHE A 475 -29.17 -17.04 8.31
N LEU A 476 -29.36 -17.12 6.99
CA LEU A 476 -29.74 -15.98 6.16
C LEU A 476 -31.08 -15.37 6.58
N ARG A 477 -32.09 -16.21 6.85
CA ARG A 477 -33.40 -15.79 7.38
C ARG A 477 -33.30 -15.17 8.77
N GLY A 478 -32.43 -15.72 9.63
CA GLY A 478 -32.16 -15.15 10.96
C GLY A 478 -31.56 -13.74 10.88
N VAL A 479 -30.61 -13.51 9.96
CA VAL A 479 -30.04 -12.18 9.74
C VAL A 479 -31.10 -11.21 9.19
N LEU A 480 -31.93 -11.63 8.23
CA LEU A 480 -33.00 -10.80 7.67
C LEU A 480 -34.03 -10.38 8.75
N LYS A 481 -34.43 -11.32 9.64
CA LYS A 481 -35.37 -11.01 10.76
C LYS A 481 -34.78 -9.97 11.73
N THR A 482 -33.47 -9.96 11.92
CA THR A 482 -32.78 -9.01 12.82
C THR A 482 -32.33 -7.74 12.12
N PHE A 483 -32.44 -7.68 10.79
CA PHE A 483 -31.96 -6.56 9.99
C PHE A 483 -32.67 -5.24 10.32
N ASN A 484 -33.99 -5.27 10.50
CA ASN A 484 -34.79 -4.08 10.80
C ASN A 484 -34.67 -3.60 12.26
N LYS A 485 -33.99 -4.34 13.15
CA LYS A 485 -33.70 -3.93 14.52
C LYS A 485 -32.38 -3.16 14.53
N ILE A 486 -32.44 -1.87 14.24
CA ILE A 486 -31.28 -0.97 14.38
C ILE A 486 -31.10 -0.69 15.85
N ASN A 487 -30.00 -1.18 16.45
CA ASN A 487 -29.58 -0.68 17.75
C ASN A 487 -29.07 0.76 17.57
N PRO A 488 -29.47 1.71 18.42
CA PRO A 488 -28.92 3.04 18.38
C PRO A 488 -27.40 2.97 18.52
N ILE A 489 -26.70 3.79 17.74
CA ILE A 489 -25.25 3.95 17.86
C ILE A 489 -25.03 4.62 19.21
N THR A 490 -24.34 3.94 20.12
CA THR A 490 -23.88 4.56 21.37
C THR A 490 -22.83 5.61 21.03
N THR A 491 -22.91 6.76 21.67
CA THR A 491 -21.95 7.86 21.52
C THR A 491 -20.63 7.63 22.27
N ASP A 492 -20.42 6.40 22.77
CA ASP A 492 -19.20 6.05 23.51
C ASP A 492 -17.96 6.31 22.67
N SER A 493 -16.94 6.89 23.24
CA SER A 493 -15.63 7.02 22.64
C SER A 493 -15.00 5.64 22.45
N LEU A 494 -14.47 5.34 21.24
CA LEU A 494 -13.99 4.03 20.88
C LEU A 494 -12.46 3.95 20.86
N LEU A 495 -11.89 3.04 21.65
CA LEU A 495 -10.45 2.69 21.58
C LEU A 495 -10.26 1.38 20.84
N PRO A 496 -9.74 1.38 19.59
CA PRO A 496 -9.57 0.16 18.84
C PRO A 496 -8.29 -0.59 19.25
N PHE A 497 -8.43 -1.88 19.60
CA PHE A 497 -7.33 -2.82 19.61
C PHE A 497 -7.24 -3.51 18.24
N ILE A 498 -6.22 -3.14 17.46
CA ILE A 498 -6.05 -3.59 16.08
C ILE A 498 -5.05 -4.74 16.05
N THR A 499 -5.49 -5.94 15.65
CA THR A 499 -4.61 -7.13 15.55
C THR A 499 -5.02 -8.04 14.41
N THR A 500 -4.16 -8.99 14.03
CA THR A 500 -4.48 -9.97 12.99
C THR A 500 -5.39 -11.05 13.56
N TYR A 501 -6.45 -11.42 12.83
CA TYR A 501 -7.42 -12.41 13.29
C TYR A 501 -6.78 -13.78 13.52
N SER A 502 -7.00 -14.33 14.71
CA SER A 502 -6.73 -15.70 15.08
C SER A 502 -7.58 -16.08 16.30
N PRO A 503 -7.80 -17.38 16.59
CA PRO A 503 -8.47 -17.80 17.83
C PRO A 503 -7.78 -17.28 19.08
N THR A 504 -6.46 -17.24 19.08
CA THR A 504 -5.65 -16.66 20.17
C THR A 504 -5.88 -15.17 20.31
N ALA A 505 -5.92 -14.42 19.20
CA ALA A 505 -6.20 -12.98 19.20
C ALA A 505 -7.60 -12.69 19.77
N VAL A 506 -8.59 -13.55 19.52
CA VAL A 506 -9.94 -13.40 20.12
C VAL A 506 -9.92 -13.57 21.63
N LYS A 507 -9.14 -14.53 22.16
CA LYS A 507 -8.95 -14.69 23.60
C LYS A 507 -8.24 -13.47 24.20
N LEU A 508 -7.14 -13.06 23.58
CA LEU A 508 -6.37 -11.88 23.99
C LEU A 508 -7.24 -10.61 24.05
N VAL A 509 -8.12 -10.37 23.06
CA VAL A 509 -9.08 -9.26 23.08
C VAL A 509 -9.99 -9.32 24.32
N ARG A 510 -10.44 -10.50 24.72
CA ARG A 510 -11.29 -10.63 25.93
C ARG A 510 -10.51 -10.25 27.18
N THR A 511 -9.28 -10.73 27.31
CA THR A 511 -8.39 -10.38 28.42
C THR A 511 -8.10 -8.89 28.47
N ILE A 512 -7.71 -8.27 27.35
CA ILE A 512 -7.46 -6.83 27.23
C ILE A 512 -8.70 -6.02 27.66
N LYS A 513 -9.92 -6.43 27.25
CA LYS A 513 -11.15 -5.78 27.65
C LYS A 513 -11.42 -5.89 29.16
N ALA A 514 -11.18 -7.07 29.73
CA ALA A 514 -11.34 -7.30 31.16
C ALA A 514 -10.33 -6.46 31.97
N ASN A 515 -9.06 -6.46 31.57
CA ASN A 515 -8.02 -5.65 32.20
C ASN A 515 -8.33 -4.14 32.11
N PHE A 516 -8.72 -3.66 30.93
CA PHE A 516 -9.12 -2.27 30.75
C PHE A 516 -10.25 -1.87 31.71
N HIS A 517 -11.28 -2.69 31.80
CA HIS A 517 -12.40 -2.44 32.72
C HIS A 517 -11.93 -2.44 34.19
N SER A 518 -11.15 -3.43 34.59
CA SER A 518 -10.70 -3.59 35.98
C SER A 518 -9.72 -2.50 36.42
N PHE A 519 -8.74 -2.13 35.58
CA PHE A 519 -7.70 -1.18 35.97
C PHE A 519 -8.04 0.27 35.69
N LEU A 520 -8.80 0.56 34.65
CA LEU A 520 -9.11 1.93 34.25
C LEU A 520 -10.58 2.32 34.48
N ALA A 521 -11.54 1.66 33.87
CA ALA A 521 -12.94 2.07 33.90
C ALA A 521 -13.53 2.04 35.31
N GLN A 522 -13.20 1.05 36.13
CA GLN A 522 -13.63 0.98 37.54
C GLN A 522 -12.98 2.06 38.43
N ASN A 523 -11.82 2.58 38.02
CA ASN A 523 -11.12 3.68 38.70
C ASN A 523 -11.41 5.06 38.09
N ASN A 524 -12.52 5.20 37.36
CA ASN A 524 -12.99 6.41 36.68
C ASN A 524 -12.03 6.98 35.62
N LEU A 525 -11.03 6.23 35.18
CA LEU A 525 -10.15 6.59 34.07
C LEU A 525 -10.75 6.08 32.75
N LEU A 526 -10.90 6.93 31.75
CA LEU A 526 -11.48 6.60 30.45
C LEU A 526 -12.83 5.86 30.54
N ARG A 527 -13.69 6.26 31.50
CA ARG A 527 -14.98 5.60 31.81
C ARG A 527 -15.90 5.54 30.58
N ASP A 528 -15.92 6.61 29.78
CA ASP A 528 -16.76 6.74 28.58
C ASP A 528 -16.16 6.08 27.34
N PHE A 529 -15.01 5.44 27.50
CA PHE A 529 -14.35 4.73 26.42
C PHE A 529 -14.68 3.24 26.41
N ARG A 530 -14.86 2.70 25.21
CA ARG A 530 -15.08 1.28 25.00
C ARG A 530 -14.04 0.68 24.09
N ILE A 531 -13.41 -0.43 24.53
CA ILE A 531 -12.47 -1.18 23.70
C ILE A 531 -13.23 -1.96 22.63
N ILE A 532 -12.87 -1.73 21.37
CA ILE A 532 -13.36 -2.53 20.25
C ILE A 532 -12.21 -3.36 19.64
N ALA A 533 -12.53 -4.58 19.22
CA ALA A 533 -11.60 -5.40 18.46
C ALA A 533 -11.69 -5.04 16.97
N ALA A 534 -10.58 -4.63 16.37
CA ALA A 534 -10.45 -4.43 14.93
C ALA A 534 -9.49 -5.48 14.36
N PHE A 535 -10.03 -6.46 13.62
CA PHE A 535 -9.21 -7.54 13.09
C PHE A 535 -8.74 -7.25 11.67
N ARG A 536 -7.42 -7.24 11.47
CA ARG A 536 -6.83 -7.29 10.14
C ARG A 536 -7.06 -8.67 9.51
N LYS A 537 -7.35 -8.69 8.20
CA LYS A 537 -7.40 -9.94 7.45
C LYS A 537 -6.04 -10.63 7.43
N ASN A 538 -6.03 -11.96 7.41
CA ASN A 538 -4.84 -12.73 7.10
C ASN A 538 -4.49 -12.60 5.62
N LYS A 539 -3.23 -12.82 5.26
CA LYS A 539 -2.82 -12.90 3.86
C LYS A 539 -3.50 -14.10 3.20
N ASN A 540 -4.13 -13.86 2.07
CA ASN A 540 -4.70 -14.90 1.23
C ASN A 540 -3.71 -15.31 0.12
N LEU A 541 -4.07 -16.30 -0.70
CA LEU A 541 -3.22 -16.77 -1.80
C LEU A 541 -2.92 -15.66 -2.81
N GLN A 542 -3.88 -14.79 -3.12
CA GLN A 542 -3.67 -13.66 -4.01
C GLN A 542 -2.62 -12.70 -3.45
N ASP A 543 -2.67 -12.36 -2.15
CA ASP A 543 -1.68 -11.50 -1.48
C ASP A 543 -0.26 -12.11 -1.50
N ILE A 544 -0.16 -13.45 -1.60
CA ILE A 544 1.10 -14.19 -1.64
C ILE A 544 1.65 -14.31 -3.07
N LEU A 545 0.78 -14.56 -4.05
CA LEU A 545 1.16 -14.91 -5.41
C LEU A 545 1.28 -13.71 -6.33
N VAL A 546 0.39 -12.72 -6.21
CA VAL A 546 0.35 -11.56 -7.10
C VAL A 546 1.50 -10.61 -6.78
N LYS A 547 2.22 -10.19 -7.82
CA LYS A 547 3.32 -9.21 -7.73
C LYS A 547 3.17 -8.15 -8.81
N ALA A 548 3.46 -6.89 -8.47
CA ALA A 548 3.50 -5.79 -9.44
C ALA A 548 4.67 -5.96 -10.42
N LYS A 549 5.89 -6.20 -9.92
CA LYS A 549 7.09 -6.38 -10.74
C LYS A 549 7.12 -7.76 -11.40
N LEU A 550 7.52 -7.79 -12.69
CA LEU A 550 7.78 -9.03 -13.40
C LEU A 550 8.97 -9.77 -12.79
N PRO A 551 8.89 -11.11 -12.61
CA PRO A 551 10.05 -11.88 -12.21
C PRO A 551 11.10 -11.87 -13.34
N PRO A 552 12.41 -11.69 -13.06
CA PRO A 552 13.43 -11.69 -14.07
C PRO A 552 13.56 -13.09 -14.73
N LEU A 553 13.65 -13.15 -16.08
CA LEU A 553 13.80 -14.40 -16.85
C LEU A 553 15.22 -14.99 -16.77
N GLY A 554 16.24 -14.18 -16.56
CA GLY A 554 17.62 -14.66 -16.41
C GLY A 554 17.76 -15.68 -15.29
N ALA A 555 18.77 -16.58 -15.41
CA ALA A 555 19.25 -17.35 -14.25
C ALA A 555 19.26 -16.40 -13.07
N PRO A 556 18.82 -16.80 -11.87
CA PRO A 556 18.85 -15.89 -10.75
C PRO A 556 20.27 -15.35 -10.73
N LYS A 557 20.47 -14.04 -11.00
CA LYS A 557 21.63 -13.37 -10.42
C LYS A 557 21.52 -13.82 -8.99
N PRO A 558 22.48 -14.59 -8.45
CA PRO A 558 22.32 -15.17 -7.12
C PRO A 558 21.77 -14.04 -6.30
N SER A 559 20.55 -14.20 -5.82
CA SER A 559 19.81 -13.14 -5.13
C SER A 559 20.78 -12.71 -4.08
N GLY A 560 21.33 -11.48 -4.19
CA GLY A 560 22.40 -11.01 -3.35
C GLY A 560 21.98 -10.92 -1.88
N HIS A 561 20.88 -11.55 -1.57
CA HIS A 561 20.27 -11.81 -0.28
C HIS A 561 19.72 -13.24 -0.19
N GLY A 562 20.44 -14.24 -0.70
CA GLY A 562 20.36 -15.54 -0.07
C GLY A 562 20.72 -15.26 1.38
N SER A 563 19.80 -15.50 2.34
CA SER A 563 19.99 -15.11 3.73
C SER A 563 21.40 -15.48 4.17
N PHE A 564 22.27 -14.46 4.25
CA PHE A 564 23.65 -14.64 4.75
C PHE A 564 23.62 -15.13 6.21
N PHE A 565 22.46 -14.98 6.86
CA PHE A 565 22.24 -15.34 8.23
C PHE A 565 21.46 -16.66 8.32
N ARG A 566 22.00 -17.60 9.10
CA ARG A 566 21.34 -18.85 9.46
C ARG A 566 21.21 -18.98 10.96
N THR A 567 20.04 -19.30 11.44
CA THR A 567 19.85 -19.70 12.83
C THR A 567 20.25 -21.16 12.99
N LEU A 568 21.27 -21.42 13.79
CA LEU A 568 21.74 -22.78 14.11
C LEU A 568 21.34 -23.12 15.54
N VAL A 569 21.24 -24.42 15.84
CA VAL A 569 21.05 -24.94 17.22
C VAL A 569 22.38 -25.22 17.87
N CYS A 570 23.36 -25.62 17.07
CA CYS A 570 24.71 -25.93 17.50
C CYS A 570 25.73 -25.63 16.39
N VAL A 571 26.97 -25.47 16.74
CA VAL A 571 28.13 -25.32 15.85
C VAL A 571 29.18 -26.36 16.20
N ARG A 572 29.99 -26.72 15.20
CA ARG A 572 30.99 -27.81 15.34
C ARG A 572 32.41 -27.27 15.17
N ASN A 573 33.31 -27.65 16.07
CA ASN A 573 34.73 -27.51 15.86
C ASN A 573 35.19 -28.52 14.79
N LYS A 574 35.83 -28.07 13.74
CA LYS A 574 36.21 -28.93 12.59
C LYS A 574 37.44 -29.79 12.84
N GLN A 575 38.23 -29.46 13.83
CA GLN A 575 39.46 -30.21 14.13
C GLN A 575 39.18 -31.45 14.99
N ASN A 576 38.30 -31.31 16.00
CA ASN A 576 38.05 -32.37 16.98
C ASN A 576 36.59 -32.86 17.01
N ASN A 577 35.75 -32.36 16.08
CA ASN A 577 34.33 -32.70 15.97
C ASN A 577 33.44 -32.33 17.17
N ASN A 578 33.96 -31.64 18.18
CA ASN A 578 33.18 -31.19 19.33
C ASN A 578 32.05 -30.28 18.92
N VAL A 579 30.86 -30.50 19.47
CA VAL A 579 29.64 -29.72 19.15
C VAL A 579 29.31 -28.84 20.34
N PHE A 580 29.04 -27.56 20.05
CA PHE A 580 28.70 -26.55 21.03
C PHE A 580 27.32 -25.98 20.75
N PRO A 581 26.42 -25.90 21.74
CA PRO A 581 25.13 -25.25 21.58
C PRO A 581 25.31 -23.72 21.37
N VAL A 582 24.45 -23.12 20.57
CA VAL A 582 24.42 -21.68 20.36
C VAL A 582 23.11 -21.08 20.90
N GLN A 583 23.14 -19.79 21.13
CA GLN A 583 22.00 -19.08 21.72
C GLN A 583 20.78 -19.12 20.81
N LYS A 584 19.61 -19.44 21.36
CA LYS A 584 18.32 -19.43 20.67
C LYS A 584 17.74 -18.00 20.60
N GLY A 585 16.84 -17.76 19.66
CA GLY A 585 16.13 -16.48 19.53
C GLY A 585 16.95 -15.35 18.87
N VAL A 586 18.05 -15.69 18.23
CA VAL A 586 18.94 -14.73 17.53
C VAL A 586 18.51 -14.52 16.08
N SER A 587 18.80 -13.32 15.53
CA SER A 587 18.50 -12.93 14.16
C SER A 587 19.59 -12.03 13.57
N ALA A 588 19.50 -11.71 12.29
CA ALA A 588 20.40 -10.75 11.65
C ALA A 588 20.34 -9.35 12.29
N LYS A 589 19.30 -9.03 13.05
CA LYS A 589 19.14 -7.77 13.80
C LYS A 589 19.74 -7.82 15.21
N SER A 590 20.21 -8.99 15.66
CA SER A 590 20.90 -9.11 16.95
C SER A 590 22.15 -8.28 17.00
N SER A 591 22.37 -7.55 18.09
CA SER A 591 23.51 -6.69 18.36
C SER A 591 24.20 -7.09 19.65
N ASN A 592 25.33 -6.47 19.94
CA ASN A 592 26.14 -6.75 21.14
C ASN A 592 26.43 -8.24 21.33
N CYS A 593 27.02 -8.87 20.30
CA CYS A 593 27.13 -10.33 20.19
C CYS A 593 28.48 -10.78 19.63
N VAL A 594 28.76 -12.08 19.84
CA VAL A 594 29.80 -12.87 19.17
C VAL A 594 29.14 -13.68 18.06
N TYR A 595 29.71 -13.71 16.88
CA TYR A 595 29.18 -14.35 15.69
C TYR A 595 30.19 -15.25 15.00
N LEU A 596 29.71 -16.24 14.27
CA LEU A 596 30.47 -17.13 13.41
C LEU A 596 30.18 -16.77 11.95
N ILE A 597 31.24 -16.62 11.16
CA ILE A 597 31.17 -16.65 9.71
C ILE A 597 31.78 -17.96 9.23
N TRP A 598 31.16 -18.58 8.22
CA TRP A 598 31.75 -19.72 7.55
C TRP A 598 31.54 -19.67 6.05
N CYS A 599 32.47 -20.26 5.30
CA CYS A 599 32.37 -20.39 3.85
C CYS A 599 31.53 -21.61 3.46
N LYS A 600 30.48 -21.43 2.64
CA LYS A 600 29.65 -22.53 2.13
C LYS A 600 30.44 -23.51 1.27
N SER A 601 31.46 -23.03 0.56
CA SER A 601 32.23 -23.82 -0.41
C SER A 601 33.20 -24.79 0.30
N CYS A 602 33.98 -24.32 1.27
CA CYS A 602 35.01 -25.12 1.94
C CYS A 602 34.80 -25.29 3.44
N GLY A 603 33.85 -24.54 4.02
CA GLY A 603 33.51 -24.54 5.41
C GLY A 603 34.51 -23.86 6.34
N ALA A 604 35.53 -23.17 5.87
CA ALA A 604 36.45 -22.39 6.72
C ALA A 604 35.67 -21.41 7.62
N GLN A 605 36.08 -21.31 8.87
CA GLN A 605 35.37 -20.61 9.94
C GLN A 605 36.14 -19.39 10.45
N TYR A 606 35.38 -18.32 10.79
CA TYR A 606 35.87 -17.09 11.43
C TYR A 606 34.92 -16.71 12.56
N VAL A 607 35.43 -16.42 13.73
CA VAL A 607 34.69 -15.86 14.86
C VAL A 607 35.01 -14.36 14.97
N GLY A 608 33.98 -13.54 15.22
CA GLY A 608 34.14 -12.10 15.45
C GLY A 608 33.16 -11.58 16.48
N GLU A 609 33.39 -10.39 16.98
CA GLU A 609 32.49 -9.67 17.86
C GLU A 609 31.96 -8.38 17.23
N THR A 610 30.81 -7.93 17.69
CA THR A 610 30.23 -6.66 17.26
C THR A 610 29.30 -6.05 18.31
N GLY A 611 29.38 -4.75 18.52
CA GLY A 611 28.38 -3.96 19.22
C GLY A 611 27.20 -3.60 18.33
N ASN A 612 27.41 -3.55 17.02
CA ASN A 612 26.37 -3.25 16.02
C ASN A 612 25.52 -4.49 15.70
N THR A 613 24.46 -4.32 14.89
CA THR A 613 23.68 -5.48 14.41
C THR A 613 24.54 -6.34 13.48
N ILE A 614 24.23 -7.65 13.45
CA ILE A 614 24.89 -8.60 12.53
C ILE A 614 24.72 -8.15 11.07
N LEU A 615 23.58 -7.60 10.72
CA LEU A 615 23.34 -7.07 9.37
C LEU A 615 24.33 -5.95 9.02
N THR A 616 24.55 -5.00 9.94
CA THR A 616 25.50 -3.90 9.75
C THR A 616 26.93 -4.45 9.65
N ARG A 617 27.31 -5.38 10.54
CA ARG A 617 28.64 -5.97 10.55
C ARG A 617 28.92 -6.81 9.30
N PHE A 618 27.94 -7.56 8.84
CA PHE A 618 28.03 -8.30 7.59
C PHE A 618 28.22 -7.38 6.38
N THR A 619 27.49 -6.26 6.33
CA THR A 619 27.65 -5.25 5.28
C THR A 619 29.08 -4.68 5.28
N GLN A 620 29.67 -4.46 6.45
CA GLN A 620 31.07 -4.04 6.57
C GLN A 620 32.05 -5.11 6.05
N HIS A 621 31.82 -6.39 6.39
CA HIS A 621 32.67 -7.49 5.85
C HIS A 621 32.55 -7.55 4.33
N ARG A 622 31.35 -7.49 3.77
CA ARG A 622 31.11 -7.48 2.33
C ARG A 622 31.82 -6.29 1.65
N TYR A 623 31.70 -5.11 2.24
CA TYR A 623 32.38 -3.91 1.73
C TYR A 623 33.89 -4.10 1.71
N ASN A 624 34.48 -4.63 2.78
CA ASN A 624 35.92 -4.87 2.86
C ASN A 624 36.41 -5.93 1.86
N ILE A 625 35.59 -6.95 1.58
CA ILE A 625 35.89 -7.98 0.57
C ILE A 625 35.84 -7.38 -0.85
N CYS A 626 34.87 -6.53 -1.14
CA CYS A 626 34.64 -6.00 -2.50
C CYS A 626 35.50 -4.78 -2.86
N LYS A 627 36.15 -4.11 -1.89
CA LYS A 627 36.90 -2.87 -2.14
C LYS A 627 38.39 -3.16 -2.39
N VAL A 628 38.90 -2.70 -3.53
CA VAL A 628 40.32 -2.76 -3.88
C VAL A 628 41.14 -1.80 -2.98
N GLY A 629 42.34 -2.24 -2.50
CA GLY A 629 43.33 -1.38 -1.83
C GLY A 629 43.29 -1.32 -0.29
N ARG A 630 42.57 -2.20 0.42
CA ARG A 630 42.62 -2.30 1.89
C ARG A 630 43.50 -3.44 2.41
N PRO A 631 43.92 -3.41 3.71
CA PRO A 631 44.71 -4.49 4.33
C PRO A 631 43.98 -5.83 4.17
N ARG A 632 44.67 -6.82 3.64
CA ARG A 632 44.12 -8.15 3.35
C ARG A 632 44.19 -9.01 4.60
N THR A 633 43.09 -9.04 5.38
CA THR A 633 42.94 -10.03 6.46
C THR A 633 42.70 -11.42 5.89
N PRO A 634 42.99 -12.52 6.64
CA PRO A 634 42.73 -13.88 6.19
C PRO A 634 41.28 -14.10 5.73
N LEU A 635 40.32 -13.49 6.44
CA LEU A 635 38.90 -13.50 6.05
C LEU A 635 38.68 -12.86 4.66
N VAL A 636 39.26 -11.68 4.44
CA VAL A 636 39.12 -10.96 3.15
C VAL A 636 39.78 -11.76 2.03
N ASN A 637 41.02 -12.24 2.21
CA ASN A 637 41.73 -13.05 1.23
C ASN A 637 40.95 -14.31 0.86
N HIS A 638 40.37 -15.00 1.86
CA HIS A 638 39.61 -16.20 1.65
C HIS A 638 38.38 -15.93 0.76
N PHE A 639 37.57 -14.91 1.06
CA PHE A 639 36.36 -14.62 0.29
C PHE A 639 36.60 -13.84 -1.00
N LEU A 640 37.79 -13.32 -1.25
CA LEU A 640 38.23 -12.90 -2.58
C LEU A 640 38.38 -14.11 -3.52
N LEU A 641 38.88 -15.25 -3.02
CA LEU A 641 39.06 -16.47 -3.80
C LEU A 641 37.74 -17.24 -3.95
N HIS A 642 36.98 -17.39 -2.85
CA HIS A 642 35.77 -18.21 -2.83
C HIS A 642 34.49 -17.44 -3.21
N GLY A 643 34.56 -16.12 -3.40
CA GLY A 643 33.41 -15.25 -3.64
C GLY A 643 32.63 -14.91 -2.35
N TRP A 644 32.26 -13.64 -2.17
CA TRP A 644 31.51 -13.17 -1.01
C TRP A 644 30.11 -13.82 -0.85
N HIS A 645 29.51 -14.34 -1.92
CA HIS A 645 28.22 -15.03 -1.92
C HIS A 645 28.24 -16.38 -1.15
N ASN A 646 29.42 -16.92 -0.91
CA ASN A 646 29.62 -18.10 -0.09
C ASN A 646 29.75 -17.80 1.40
N LEU A 647 29.70 -16.53 1.80
CA LEU A 647 29.78 -16.11 3.19
C LEU A 647 28.41 -16.27 3.88
N VAL A 648 28.38 -17.02 4.99
CA VAL A 648 27.21 -17.19 5.86
C VAL A 648 27.60 -16.87 7.29
N ALA A 649 26.67 -16.28 8.06
CA ALA A 649 26.87 -15.92 9.45
C ALA A 649 25.77 -16.46 10.37
N THR A 650 26.13 -16.70 11.61
CA THR A 650 25.21 -16.97 12.74
C THR A 650 25.69 -16.25 13.98
N VAL A 651 24.80 -15.98 14.93
CA VAL A 651 25.17 -15.54 16.28
C VAL A 651 25.47 -16.74 17.15
N LEU A 652 26.60 -16.73 17.82
CA LEU A 652 27.01 -17.75 18.78
C LEU A 652 26.43 -17.45 20.17
N GLU A 653 26.60 -16.18 20.61
CA GLU A 653 26.22 -15.71 21.94
C GLU A 653 25.97 -14.22 21.91
N MET A 654 24.97 -13.72 22.63
CA MET A 654 24.68 -12.29 22.76
C MET A 654 24.23 -11.93 24.17
N ASN A 655 24.60 -10.75 24.61
CA ASN A 655 24.05 -10.15 25.82
C ASN A 655 24.00 -8.61 25.65
N PRO A 656 22.81 -8.02 25.68
CA PRO A 656 22.65 -6.57 25.50
C PRO A 656 23.43 -5.72 26.50
N ARG A 657 23.79 -6.28 27.65
CA ARG A 657 24.52 -5.57 28.72
C ARG A 657 26.04 -5.78 28.68
N TRP A 658 26.58 -6.50 27.70
CA TRP A 658 28.03 -6.69 27.62
C TRP A 658 28.77 -5.38 27.35
N SER A 659 29.82 -5.15 28.14
CA SER A 659 30.85 -4.18 27.78
C SER A 659 31.70 -4.70 26.62
N VAL A 660 32.48 -3.83 25.99
CA VAL A 660 33.43 -4.20 24.92
C VAL A 660 34.42 -5.27 25.41
N ALA A 661 34.91 -5.15 26.64
CA ALA A 661 35.86 -6.10 27.24
C ALA A 661 35.21 -7.51 27.41
N GLN A 662 33.98 -7.57 27.89
CA GLN A 662 33.24 -8.82 28.05
C GLN A 662 32.98 -9.49 26.70
N ARG A 663 32.60 -8.73 25.68
CA ARG A 663 32.37 -9.20 24.32
C ARG A 663 33.64 -9.79 23.69
N ARG A 664 34.78 -9.11 23.83
CA ARG A 664 36.09 -9.59 23.37
C ARG A 664 36.55 -10.81 24.11
N ARG A 665 36.25 -10.94 25.43
CA ARG A 665 36.52 -12.15 26.18
C ARG A 665 35.70 -13.34 25.66
N ALA A 666 34.43 -13.16 25.40
CA ALA A 666 33.56 -14.17 24.81
C ALA A 666 34.04 -14.57 23.40
N GLU A 667 34.45 -13.63 22.56
CA GLU A 667 35.06 -13.90 21.26
C GLU A 667 36.27 -14.81 21.35
N ARG A 668 37.22 -14.49 22.22
CA ARG A 668 38.43 -15.34 22.45
C ARG A 668 38.06 -16.76 22.86
N LEU A 669 37.08 -16.91 23.75
CA LEU A 669 36.62 -18.25 24.19
C LEU A 669 36.01 -19.02 23.01
N TRP A 670 35.23 -18.38 22.15
CA TRP A 670 34.66 -19.04 20.99
C TRP A 670 35.68 -19.33 19.88
N ILE A 671 36.73 -18.51 19.72
CA ILE A 671 37.87 -18.79 18.83
C ILE A 671 38.57 -20.09 19.27
N ILE A 672 38.80 -20.25 20.58
CA ILE A 672 39.41 -21.49 21.17
C ILE A 672 38.48 -22.69 21.02
N LYS A 673 37.18 -22.55 21.40
CA LYS A 673 36.20 -23.62 21.28
C LYS A 673 36.06 -24.16 19.86
N LEU A 674 36.07 -23.31 18.85
CA LEU A 674 35.90 -23.68 17.47
C LEU A 674 37.20 -23.91 16.70
N GLY A 675 38.36 -23.59 17.30
CA GLY A 675 39.68 -23.80 16.68
C GLY A 675 39.88 -22.98 15.41
N THR A 676 39.39 -21.72 15.38
CA THR A 676 39.35 -20.91 14.17
C THR A 676 40.60 -20.08 13.88
N LEU A 677 41.67 -20.26 14.63
CA LEU A 677 42.97 -19.64 14.35
C LEU A 677 43.64 -20.25 13.11
N GLN A 678 44.37 -19.44 12.36
CA GLN A 678 45.21 -19.94 11.27
C GLN A 678 46.22 -21.00 11.78
N PRO A 679 46.54 -22.04 10.97
CA PRO A 679 46.10 -22.28 9.59
C PRO A 679 44.72 -22.96 9.46
N PHE A 680 44.08 -23.35 10.54
CA PHE A 680 42.88 -24.19 10.53
C PHE A 680 41.58 -23.43 10.35
N GLY A 681 41.59 -22.11 10.58
CA GLY A 681 40.50 -21.19 10.38
C GLY A 681 40.95 -19.81 9.86
N LEU A 682 40.08 -18.78 9.96
CA LEU A 682 40.28 -17.48 9.37
C LEU A 682 40.57 -16.36 10.40
N ASN A 683 40.77 -16.71 11.69
CA ASN A 683 41.23 -15.77 12.69
C ASN A 683 42.76 -15.70 12.70
N GLU A 684 43.33 -14.48 12.81
CA GLU A 684 44.78 -14.28 12.90
C GLU A 684 45.31 -14.73 14.27
N ARG A 685 46.48 -15.38 14.30
CA ARG A 685 47.25 -15.54 15.52
C ARG A 685 47.80 -14.20 15.92
N ALA A 686 47.55 -13.70 17.14
CA ALA A 686 48.27 -12.59 17.68
C ALA A 686 49.77 -12.97 17.66
N MET A 687 50.62 -12.28 16.91
CA MET A 687 52.07 -12.44 16.98
C MET A 687 52.48 -12.28 18.44
N GLY A 688 53.05 -13.34 19.02
CA GLY A 688 53.41 -13.38 20.40
C GLY A 688 54.50 -12.35 20.74
N THR A 689 54.20 -11.49 21.67
CA THR A 689 55.22 -10.94 22.60
C THR A 689 54.85 -11.52 23.97
N GLY A 690 55.73 -12.38 24.47
CA GLY A 690 55.72 -12.79 25.85
C GLY A 690 55.89 -11.57 26.77
N GLY A 691 55.21 -11.58 27.91
CA GLY A 691 55.36 -10.56 28.92
C GLY A 691 54.02 -10.09 29.47
N LEU A 692 53.72 -10.50 30.67
CA LEU A 692 52.81 -9.84 31.56
C LEU A 692 53.25 -8.40 31.76
N HIS A 693 52.61 -7.44 31.11
CA HIS A 693 52.64 -6.04 31.51
C HIS A 693 51.22 -5.49 31.55
N THR A 694 50.79 -5.21 32.76
CA THR A 694 49.68 -4.34 33.12
C THR A 694 50.03 -2.91 32.69
N GLY A 695 49.45 -2.43 31.63
CA GLY A 695 49.50 -1.04 31.20
C GLY A 695 48.26 -0.68 30.39
N PRO A 696 47.70 0.51 30.54
CA PRO A 696 46.43 0.85 29.89
C PRO A 696 46.64 1.03 28.40
N CYS A 697 45.81 0.31 27.60
CA CYS A 697 45.74 0.52 26.16
C CYS A 697 45.19 1.92 25.82
N PRO A 698 45.81 2.63 24.89
CA PRO A 698 45.25 3.89 24.40
C PRO A 698 43.98 3.67 23.59
N ASN A 699 43.05 4.52 23.83
CA ASN A 699 41.76 4.61 23.21
C ASN A 699 41.90 4.98 21.71
N PRO A 700 41.42 4.19 20.76
CA PRO A 700 41.30 4.64 19.39
C PRO A 700 39.88 5.12 19.16
N ASN A 701 39.61 6.33 19.56
CA ASN A 701 38.61 7.15 18.91
C ASN A 701 39.21 8.54 18.82
N PRO A 702 39.33 9.11 17.64
CA PRO A 702 38.40 10.17 17.38
C PRO A 702 37.75 10.07 16.00
N ASN A 703 36.50 10.36 15.99
CA ASN A 703 35.68 10.80 14.88
C ASN A 703 36.40 12.00 14.21
N PRO A 704 36.79 11.97 12.95
CA PRO A 704 37.22 13.20 12.28
C PRO A 704 36.01 13.98 11.82
N ASN A 705 35.79 15.08 12.47
CA ASN A 705 34.95 16.18 12.01
C ASN A 705 35.54 16.72 10.67
N PRO A 706 34.74 16.98 9.64
CA PRO A 706 35.24 17.53 8.39
C PRO A 706 35.32 19.05 8.47
N ASN A 707 36.49 19.60 8.34
CA ASN A 707 36.81 20.90 7.71
C ASN A 707 38.27 21.29 7.93
N PRO A 708 38.94 22.07 7.07
CA PRO A 708 38.42 22.92 6.01
C PRO A 708 39.07 22.69 4.62
N ASN A 709 38.49 23.33 3.62
CA ASN A 709 38.96 23.49 2.25
C ASN A 709 40.43 23.91 2.11
N PRO A 710 41.17 23.30 1.19
CA PRO A 710 42.28 23.99 0.56
C PRO A 710 41.84 24.59 -0.79
N THR A 711 42.13 25.85 -0.95
CA THR A 711 42.10 26.65 -2.18
C THR A 711 42.87 25.94 -3.32
N PRO A 712 42.35 25.94 -4.56
CA PRO A 712 43.10 25.39 -5.69
C PRO A 712 44.16 26.36 -6.19
N PRO A 713 45.35 25.87 -6.64
CA PRO A 713 46.35 26.70 -7.31
C PRO A 713 45.91 27.02 -8.75
N ALA A 714 46.22 28.22 -9.16
CA ALA A 714 45.98 28.79 -10.47
C ALA A 714 46.59 27.96 -11.59
N LEU A 715 45.76 27.57 -12.58
CA LEU A 715 46.20 27.03 -13.86
C LEU A 715 46.38 28.18 -14.84
N THR A 716 47.65 28.41 -15.23
CA THR A 716 48.04 29.22 -16.39
C THR A 716 47.66 28.50 -17.68
N LEU A 717 46.94 29.22 -18.52
CA LEU A 717 46.63 28.86 -19.90
C LEU A 717 47.90 29.02 -20.78
N THR A 718 48.17 28.03 -21.62
CA THR A 718 48.90 28.25 -22.88
C THR A 718 48.17 27.52 -24.03
N PRO A 719 48.15 28.10 -25.23
CA PRO A 719 47.22 27.65 -26.30
C PRO A 719 47.86 26.65 -27.25
N LEU A 720 46.97 26.05 -27.94
CA LEU A 720 47.00 25.10 -29.07
C LEU A 720 48.13 25.24 -30.12
N PRO A 721 48.33 24.20 -30.97
CA PRO A 721 47.61 24.28 -32.24
C PRO A 721 46.46 23.24 -32.44
#